data_da02111cf1372b0bcc02c086ce0b2a38
#
_entry.id   da02111cf1372b0bcc02c086ce0b2a38
#
_cell.length_a   1.000
_cell.length_b   1.000
_cell.length_c   1.000
_cell.angle_alpha   90.00
_cell.angle_beta   90.00
_cell.angle_gamma   90.00
#
_symmetry.space_group_name_H-M   'P 1'
#
loop_
_entity.id
_entity.type
_entity.pdbx_description
1 polymer ?
#
loop_
_entity_poly.entity_id
_entity_poly.type
_entity_poly.pdbx_seq_one_letter_code
_entity_poly.pdbx_strand_id
1 'polypeptide(L)'
;MSIFLLLTALSLVKSPHLLQQGTPIAAIINSPVSGNQPPNAQSLLEKGLTLYQQEQYSPALQIFQQAYAAFQAQGEKLNQALVLNYLSLTYQQLGQLTDAEKFSTESLQLLQNKSDSQDYLSILAQALNTQGQLQLAKGETEKALSNWQAATATYNKIGDEPGKIGSKINQAQALQTLGLYRRATTTLEEIKLSLDQQPDSLLKVTGLLSLGNTLRVVGDVTQSRQILAQSCEMQAKRSHSENLCNPQTTALVQPTPEQEKLAEILLSLGNTAQAQQNTQEAIEFYQRAASLSQQQTTQLQAQLNQLNLLTQSSATPEIPQQILALVNTLPAKLETLPPSRSSVFARINFAQTLLKLAKSGLLAKSDITSQDNCTAAASLCTAAKIVATGYQQAQNLADVRSQSYALGTLGSLYEHTQQWNQAQTLTQQALKLALGIRARDIAYRWQWQLGRILSATGNPQNNELGAIAAYDQAVKNLKSIRRDLVSVNRDAQFSFRDEVEPVYREYVSLLLPKTGEPSADNLDKARKVIESLQLAELDNFFRQACLDSKPVQIDDIDQQRQTAVIYPVILSDRIATIVSLPNQQKDKSLKLHTVVIPKNTFETTVKELYKKIFAVSAHEFIRTSQQVYDWLIRPIETDLQNSGVKNLVFVLDGTLQSIPISALYDRQKKQYLIQKQYNIAITPGLELLPPQPLAKKQLQALVGGLSEARDEFPALPGVKYELEQIKTIFSTSGNFLDQNFTPQTIEQEIKSFPGGILHLATHGKFSSKVEDTFILTWNTRLNVRDFSSVLKSHENSNQGVIDLLILSACETAAGDNRAALGIAGIAVQSGARSTLATLWSVNDEATAALMIQFYKEIAQNHKKAEALRNAQLYLLSGELNPRFKHPYFWAPFVLVGNWQ
;
A
#
# COMPACT_ATOMS: atom_id res chain seq x y z
N MET A 1 4.65 8.28 -4.41
CA MET A 1 4.08 8.41 -3.05
C MET A 1 5.03 8.06 -1.93
N SER A 2 5.87 7.03 -2.01
CA SER A 2 6.93 6.78 -1.00
C SER A 2 7.86 7.96 -0.76
N ILE A 3 8.02 8.85 -1.73
CA ILE A 3 8.81 10.09 -1.63
C ILE A 3 8.07 11.17 -0.84
N PHE A 4 6.73 11.26 -0.96
CA PHE A 4 5.91 12.19 -0.17
C PHE A 4 5.91 11.88 1.33
N LEU A 5 6.02 10.61 1.71
CA LEU A 5 6.08 10.18 3.11
C LEU A 5 7.36 10.63 3.83
N LEU A 6 8.49 10.74 3.11
CA LEU A 6 9.74 11.22 3.69
C LEU A 6 9.70 12.71 4.04
N LEU A 7 8.88 13.52 3.34
CA LEU A 7 8.75 14.94 3.62
C LEU A 7 7.94 15.24 4.89
N THR A 8 6.90 14.46 5.19
CA THR A 8 6.10 14.66 6.42
C THR A 8 6.85 14.30 7.70
N ALA A 9 7.81 13.36 7.61
CA ALA A 9 8.64 12.99 8.75
C ALA A 9 9.69 14.05 9.13
N LEU A 10 10.12 14.87 8.17
CA LEU A 10 11.17 15.86 8.39
C LEU A 10 10.69 17.18 8.99
N SER A 11 9.40 17.52 8.91
CA SER A 11 8.86 18.74 9.52
C SER A 11 8.86 18.70 11.08
N LEU A 12 8.90 17.50 11.66
CA LEU A 12 8.97 17.33 13.13
C LEU A 12 10.34 17.64 13.74
N VAL A 13 11.40 17.65 12.94
CA VAL A 13 12.78 17.97 13.40
C VAL A 13 12.97 19.43 13.77
N LYS A 14 12.04 20.31 13.41
CA LYS A 14 12.17 21.75 13.54
C LYS A 14 11.69 22.37 14.86
N SER A 15 11.25 21.61 15.84
CA SER A 15 10.74 22.20 17.10
C SER A 15 11.85 22.32 18.15
N PRO A 16 12.54 23.49 18.26
CA PRO A 16 13.48 23.76 19.36
C PRO A 16 12.82 23.75 20.75
N HIS A 17 11.48 23.90 20.80
CA HIS A 17 10.71 23.89 22.03
C HIS A 17 10.66 22.56 22.76
N LEU A 18 10.97 21.43 22.11
CA LEU A 18 11.06 20.13 22.79
C LEU A 18 12.31 19.99 23.65
N LEU A 19 13.33 20.82 23.42
CA LEU A 19 14.56 20.86 24.21
C LEU A 19 14.42 21.71 25.50
N GLN A 20 13.35 22.49 25.62
CA GLN A 20 13.20 23.46 26.72
C GLN A 20 12.22 23.05 27.82
N GLN A 21 11.49 21.95 27.69
CA GLN A 21 10.58 21.50 28.76
C GLN A 21 11.23 20.53 29.79
N GLY A 22 12.49 20.20 29.60
CA GLY A 22 13.32 19.76 30.75
C GLY A 22 13.66 20.95 31.62
N THR A 23 13.51 20.83 32.92
CA THR A 23 13.77 21.79 34.00
C THR A 23 14.29 23.16 33.57
N PRO A 24 13.57 24.23 33.84
CA PRO A 24 14.01 25.56 33.39
C PRO A 24 15.41 25.83 33.95
N ILE A 25 16.34 26.10 33.02
CA ILE A 25 17.72 26.55 33.31
C ILE A 25 17.74 27.75 34.24
N ALA A 26 16.60 28.42 34.40
CA ALA A 26 16.37 29.51 35.38
C ALA A 26 16.59 29.13 36.88
N ALA A 27 16.67 27.85 37.23
CA ALA A 27 16.88 27.44 38.64
C ALA A 27 18.35 27.43 39.06
N ILE A 28 19.31 27.64 38.15
CA ILE A 28 20.76 27.64 38.47
C ILE A 28 21.29 29.07 38.65
N ILE A 29 20.47 30.12 38.42
CA ILE A 29 20.96 31.51 38.39
C ILE A 29 20.28 32.34 39.46
N ASN A 30 20.89 32.45 40.60
CA ASN A 30 20.66 33.56 41.51
C ASN A 30 21.98 34.04 42.12
N SER A 31 22.62 35.02 41.48
CA SER A 31 23.51 35.99 42.12
C SER A 31 23.55 37.28 41.33
N PRO A 32 23.23 38.42 41.89
CA PRO A 32 23.27 39.70 41.20
C PRO A 32 24.71 40.27 41.16
N VAL A 33 25.21 40.56 39.99
CA VAL A 33 26.46 41.35 39.83
C VAL A 33 26.17 42.62 39.05
N SER A 34 26.42 43.73 39.65
CA SER A 34 26.42 45.07 39.08
C SER A 34 27.79 45.39 38.52
N GLY A 35 27.87 46.06 37.35
CA GLY A 35 29.09 46.73 36.88
C GLY A 35 29.41 46.42 35.39
N ASN A 36 29.87 47.42 34.63
CA ASN A 36 30.32 47.38 33.25
C ASN A 36 31.48 46.38 33.03
N GLN A 37 31.17 45.12 32.96
CA GLN A 37 32.07 44.01 32.54
C GLN A 37 31.71 43.55 31.12
N PRO A 38 32.66 42.95 30.36
CA PRO A 38 32.36 42.32 29.06
C PRO A 38 31.20 41.30 29.27
N PRO A 39 30.31 41.13 28.31
CA PRO A 39 29.11 40.31 28.47
C PRO A 39 29.48 38.94 29.03
N ASN A 40 28.91 38.55 30.16
CA ASN A 40 29.16 37.29 30.81
C ASN A 40 28.82 36.15 29.82
N ALA A 41 29.63 35.11 29.75
CA ALA A 41 29.43 33.94 28.87
C ALA A 41 28.00 33.40 28.95
N GLN A 42 27.39 33.39 30.15
CA GLN A 42 26.02 32.98 30.36
C GLN A 42 25.01 33.92 29.68
N SER A 43 25.21 35.23 29.74
CA SER A 43 24.34 36.21 29.07
C SER A 43 24.40 36.08 27.55
N LEU A 44 25.58 35.76 27.00
CA LEU A 44 25.73 35.45 25.55
C LEU A 44 24.96 34.18 25.17
N LEU A 45 25.04 33.11 25.98
CA LEU A 45 24.29 31.89 25.73
C LEU A 45 22.78 32.17 25.71
N GLU A 46 22.24 32.89 26.68
CA GLU A 46 20.81 33.24 26.76
C GLU A 46 20.35 34.09 25.57
N LYS A 47 21.19 35.07 25.16
CA LYS A 47 20.92 35.86 23.97
C LYS A 47 20.93 35.00 22.69
N GLY A 48 21.89 34.08 22.57
CA GLY A 48 21.96 33.13 21.45
C GLY A 48 20.72 32.25 21.39
N LEU A 49 20.27 31.76 22.54
CA LEU A 49 19.04 30.95 22.64
C LEU A 49 17.80 31.76 22.21
N THR A 50 17.69 33.00 22.63
CA THR A 50 16.58 33.89 22.26
C THR A 50 16.55 34.10 20.74
N LEU A 51 17.69 34.39 20.13
CA LEU A 51 17.79 34.55 18.66
C LEU A 51 17.48 33.25 17.91
N TYR A 52 17.96 32.12 18.43
CA TYR A 52 17.67 30.80 17.86
C TYR A 52 16.16 30.49 17.89
N GLN A 53 15.48 30.79 19.00
CA GLN A 53 14.04 30.65 19.15
C GLN A 53 13.25 31.53 18.19
N GLN A 54 13.75 32.72 17.89
CA GLN A 54 13.18 33.65 16.92
C GLN A 54 13.54 33.28 15.46
N GLU A 55 14.13 32.10 15.23
CA GLU A 55 14.59 31.61 13.91
C GLU A 55 15.65 32.52 13.25
N GLN A 56 16.27 33.39 14.01
CA GLN A 56 17.37 34.26 13.57
C GLN A 56 18.70 33.50 13.62
N TYR A 57 18.84 32.45 12.79
CA TYR A 57 19.93 31.47 12.90
C TYR A 57 21.33 32.10 12.64
N SER A 58 21.46 33.01 11.67
CA SER A 58 22.77 33.65 11.39
C SER A 58 23.22 34.57 12.51
N PRO A 59 22.37 35.44 13.09
CA PRO A 59 22.72 36.17 14.30
C PRO A 59 22.96 35.23 15.51
N ALA A 60 22.15 34.21 15.71
CA ALA A 60 22.32 33.24 16.81
C ALA A 60 23.71 32.57 16.73
N LEU A 61 24.12 32.16 15.51
CA LEU A 61 25.42 31.54 15.28
C LEU A 61 26.59 32.42 15.78
N GLN A 62 26.58 33.73 15.46
CA GLN A 62 27.63 34.65 15.89
C GLN A 62 27.65 34.76 17.42
N ILE A 63 26.50 34.82 18.05
CA ILE A 63 26.43 34.94 19.52
C ILE A 63 26.86 33.65 20.21
N PHE A 64 26.48 32.47 19.68
CA PHE A 64 26.94 31.17 20.23
C PHE A 64 28.47 31.00 20.08
N GLN A 65 29.08 31.48 18.98
CA GLN A 65 30.54 31.49 18.83
C GLN A 65 31.22 32.35 19.90
N GLN A 66 30.69 33.54 20.21
CA GLN A 66 31.17 34.40 21.29
C GLN A 66 31.00 33.73 22.68
N ALA A 67 29.85 33.09 22.91
CA ALA A 67 29.59 32.34 24.16
C ALA A 67 30.59 31.19 24.34
N TYR A 68 30.86 30.44 23.24
CA TYR A 68 31.82 29.35 23.28
C TYR A 68 33.23 29.84 23.64
N ALA A 69 33.70 30.92 23.02
CA ALA A 69 35.02 31.51 23.30
C ALA A 69 35.11 32.00 24.75
N ALA A 70 34.03 32.58 25.28
CA ALA A 70 33.98 33.04 26.68
C ALA A 70 34.01 31.85 27.66
N PHE A 71 33.24 30.78 27.45
CA PHE A 71 33.29 29.58 28.30
C PHE A 71 34.62 28.84 28.16
N GLN A 72 35.24 28.86 26.98
CA GLN A 72 36.57 28.32 26.78
C GLN A 72 37.64 29.06 27.60
N ALA A 73 37.57 30.37 27.63
CA ALA A 73 38.45 31.19 28.46
C ALA A 73 38.30 30.96 29.97
N GLN A 74 37.07 30.61 30.41
CA GLN A 74 36.76 30.26 31.78
C GLN A 74 37.09 28.82 32.17
N GLY A 75 37.41 27.96 31.17
CA GLY A 75 37.68 26.55 31.41
C GLY A 75 36.44 25.68 31.69
N GLU A 76 35.22 26.19 31.46
CA GLU A 76 33.94 25.56 31.79
C GLU A 76 33.53 24.53 30.73
N LYS A 77 34.14 23.33 30.75
CA LYS A 77 33.97 22.30 29.73
C LYS A 77 32.52 21.87 29.49
N LEU A 78 31.71 21.86 30.56
CA LEU A 78 30.32 21.43 30.47
C LEU A 78 29.47 22.44 29.65
N ASN A 79 29.66 23.74 29.95
CA ASN A 79 29.00 24.81 29.20
C ASN A 79 29.55 24.94 27.79
N GLN A 80 30.84 24.66 27.55
CA GLN A 80 31.39 24.55 26.20
C GLN A 80 30.67 23.47 25.41
N ALA A 81 30.46 22.26 25.97
CA ALA A 81 29.74 21.18 25.32
C ALA A 81 28.29 21.57 24.99
N LEU A 82 27.62 22.27 25.89
CA LEU A 82 26.27 22.78 25.66
C LEU A 82 26.22 23.79 24.51
N VAL A 83 27.14 24.75 24.45
CA VAL A 83 27.18 25.74 23.38
C VAL A 83 27.54 25.10 22.05
N LEU A 84 28.47 24.13 22.02
CA LEU A 84 28.79 23.34 20.82
C LEU A 84 27.57 22.58 20.29
N ASN A 85 26.73 22.07 21.19
CA ASN A 85 25.47 21.46 20.82
C ASN A 85 24.53 22.42 20.11
N TYR A 86 24.36 23.67 20.64
CA TYR A 86 23.56 24.71 19.99
C TYR A 86 24.19 25.20 18.66
N LEU A 87 25.50 25.28 18.56
CA LEU A 87 26.18 25.54 17.31
C LEU A 87 25.85 24.49 16.25
N SER A 88 25.91 23.20 16.63
CA SER A 88 25.53 22.10 15.74
C SER A 88 24.08 22.24 15.28
N LEU A 89 23.13 22.49 16.19
CA LEU A 89 21.73 22.71 15.85
C LEU A 89 21.55 23.90 14.90
N THR A 90 22.26 25.01 15.15
CA THR A 90 22.16 26.22 14.34
C THR A 90 22.70 25.96 12.92
N TYR A 91 23.83 25.27 12.79
CA TYR A 91 24.36 24.86 11.49
C TYR A 91 23.45 23.90 10.75
N GLN A 92 22.76 23.00 11.45
CA GLN A 92 21.73 22.13 10.86
C GLN A 92 20.58 22.95 10.25
N GLN A 93 20.11 23.99 10.95
CA GLN A 93 19.06 24.88 10.41
C GLN A 93 19.53 25.66 9.18
N LEU A 94 20.80 26.05 9.14
CA LEU A 94 21.41 26.72 8.00
C LEU A 94 21.75 25.78 6.84
N GLY A 95 21.51 24.44 6.98
CA GLY A 95 21.83 23.45 5.96
C GLY A 95 23.32 23.12 5.84
N GLN A 96 24.16 23.60 6.76
CA GLN A 96 25.61 23.39 6.79
C GLN A 96 25.96 22.14 7.61
N LEU A 97 25.62 20.95 7.07
CA LEU A 97 25.69 19.68 7.82
C LEU A 97 27.11 19.25 8.18
N THR A 98 28.11 19.67 7.41
CA THR A 98 29.54 19.36 7.70
C THR A 98 30.00 20.10 8.97
N ASP A 99 29.65 21.38 9.08
CA ASP A 99 29.98 22.17 10.29
C ASP A 99 29.18 21.69 11.47
N ALA A 100 27.89 21.36 11.27
CA ALA A 100 27.04 20.76 12.30
C ALA A 100 27.66 19.48 12.88
N GLU A 101 28.23 18.62 12.03
CA GLU A 101 28.88 17.36 12.44
C GLU A 101 30.14 17.60 13.26
N LYS A 102 30.95 18.57 12.82
CA LYS A 102 32.14 18.98 13.56
C LYS A 102 31.78 19.38 14.99
N PHE A 103 30.85 20.29 15.16
CA PHE A 103 30.48 20.80 16.49
C PHE A 103 29.74 19.78 17.36
N SER A 104 28.89 18.92 16.76
CA SER A 104 28.27 17.83 17.51
C SER A 104 29.29 16.81 18.00
N THR A 105 30.29 16.50 17.17
CA THR A 105 31.37 15.57 17.55
C THR A 105 32.24 16.16 18.68
N GLU A 106 32.62 17.42 18.57
CA GLU A 106 33.39 18.14 19.60
C GLU A 106 32.61 18.20 20.94
N SER A 107 31.29 18.47 20.90
CA SER A 107 30.43 18.43 22.07
C SER A 107 30.48 17.08 22.79
N LEU A 108 30.27 15.99 22.04
CA LEU A 108 30.32 14.63 22.61
C LEU A 108 31.73 14.24 23.09
N GLN A 109 32.79 14.74 22.47
CA GLN A 109 34.18 14.53 22.94
C GLN A 109 34.42 15.17 24.32
N LEU A 110 33.94 16.39 24.55
CA LEU A 110 34.02 17.05 25.87
C LEU A 110 33.27 16.28 26.97
N LEU A 111 32.24 15.51 26.58
CA LEU A 111 31.40 14.68 27.44
C LEU A 111 31.91 13.22 27.58
N GLN A 112 33.14 12.90 27.18
CA GLN A 112 33.68 11.52 27.32
C GLN A 112 34.01 11.14 28.77
N ASN A 113 34.37 12.08 29.61
CA ASN A 113 34.61 11.85 31.01
C ASN A 113 33.31 11.70 31.78
N LYS A 114 32.90 10.45 31.99
CA LYS A 114 31.61 10.10 32.58
C LYS A 114 31.47 10.73 33.98
N SER A 115 30.36 11.42 34.18
CA SER A 115 29.88 11.94 35.47
C SER A 115 28.43 11.53 35.65
N ASP A 116 28.03 11.26 36.88
CA ASP A 116 26.64 10.95 37.20
C ASP A 116 25.87 12.21 37.68
N SER A 117 26.48 13.41 37.55
CA SER A 117 25.80 14.64 37.88
C SER A 117 24.60 14.89 36.94
N GLN A 118 23.54 15.45 37.51
CA GLN A 118 22.31 15.70 36.76
C GLN A 118 22.55 16.61 35.55
N ASP A 119 23.35 17.68 35.72
CA ASP A 119 23.70 18.61 34.65
C ASP A 119 24.49 17.94 33.53
N TYR A 120 25.46 17.09 33.86
CA TYR A 120 26.23 16.35 32.86
C TYR A 120 25.32 15.43 32.06
N LEU A 121 24.48 14.63 32.75
CA LEU A 121 23.57 13.70 32.09
C LEU A 121 22.52 14.42 31.22
N SER A 122 22.05 15.60 31.66
CA SER A 122 21.13 16.43 30.88
C SER A 122 21.77 16.90 29.58
N ILE A 123 22.99 17.45 29.64
CA ILE A 123 23.70 17.92 28.44
C ILE A 123 24.10 16.78 27.54
N LEU A 124 24.51 15.62 28.07
CA LEU A 124 24.80 14.42 27.31
C LEU A 124 23.57 13.91 26.54
N ALA A 125 22.40 13.87 27.18
CA ALA A 125 21.15 13.45 26.54
C ALA A 125 20.76 14.40 25.40
N GLN A 126 20.92 15.70 25.60
CA GLN A 126 20.69 16.71 24.56
C GLN A 126 21.68 16.56 23.39
N ALA A 127 22.98 16.36 23.66
CA ALA A 127 24.00 16.17 22.63
C ALA A 127 23.74 14.88 21.80
N LEU A 128 23.36 13.77 22.45
CA LEU A 128 22.96 12.54 21.77
C LEU A 128 21.71 12.74 20.91
N ASN A 129 20.75 13.51 21.40
CA ASN A 129 19.53 13.82 20.66
C ASN A 129 19.83 14.65 19.41
N THR A 130 20.68 15.67 19.53
CA THR A 130 21.16 16.49 18.40
C THR A 130 21.95 15.70 17.39
N GLN A 131 22.83 14.81 17.84
CA GLN A 131 23.59 13.91 16.96
C GLN A 131 22.63 12.98 16.19
N GLY A 132 21.61 12.46 16.83
CA GLY A 132 20.59 11.66 16.18
C GLY A 132 19.84 12.45 15.07
N GLN A 133 19.48 13.71 15.34
CA GLN A 133 18.85 14.59 14.33
C GLN A 133 19.76 14.82 13.12
N LEU A 134 21.03 15.11 13.36
CA LEU A 134 22.01 15.29 12.31
C LEU A 134 22.18 14.03 11.44
N GLN A 135 22.29 12.86 12.09
CA GLN A 135 22.44 11.59 11.38
C GLN A 135 21.21 11.25 10.55
N LEU A 136 20.01 11.54 11.05
CA LEU A 136 18.79 11.38 10.24
C LEU A 136 18.81 12.32 9.03
N ALA A 137 19.23 13.58 9.21
CA ALA A 137 19.35 14.54 8.13
C ALA A 137 20.36 14.10 7.04
N LYS A 138 21.41 13.41 7.44
CA LYS A 138 22.42 12.79 6.56
C LYS A 138 21.97 11.45 5.95
N GLY A 139 20.83 10.89 6.38
CA GLY A 139 20.35 9.58 5.92
C GLY A 139 20.95 8.37 6.68
N GLU A 140 21.71 8.59 7.75
CA GLU A 140 22.32 7.57 8.61
C GLU A 140 21.32 7.11 9.69
N THR A 141 20.20 6.57 9.27
CA THR A 141 19.01 6.37 10.13
C THR A 141 19.23 5.37 11.27
N GLU A 142 20.02 4.32 11.06
CA GLU A 142 20.36 3.34 12.12
C GLU A 142 21.20 3.98 13.23
N LYS A 143 22.16 4.84 12.88
CA LYS A 143 22.95 5.59 13.86
C LYS A 143 22.08 6.58 14.63
N ALA A 144 21.17 7.26 13.92
CA ALA A 144 20.20 8.17 14.55
C ALA A 144 19.34 7.44 15.59
N LEU A 145 18.80 6.27 15.24
CA LEU A 145 18.02 5.42 16.14
C LEU A 145 18.82 5.05 17.39
N SER A 146 20.07 4.62 17.22
CA SER A 146 20.95 4.25 18.34
C SER A 146 21.21 5.41 19.30
N ASN A 147 21.49 6.61 18.76
CA ASN A 147 21.70 7.80 19.58
C ASN A 147 20.45 8.23 20.35
N TRP A 148 19.26 8.15 19.72
CA TRP A 148 18.01 8.45 20.41
C TRP A 148 17.63 7.41 21.45
N GLN A 149 18.01 6.13 21.29
CA GLN A 149 17.89 5.12 22.33
C GLN A 149 18.79 5.46 23.53
N ALA A 150 20.03 5.87 23.28
CA ALA A 150 20.95 6.30 24.33
C ALA A 150 20.45 7.57 25.03
N ALA A 151 19.95 8.57 24.29
CA ALA A 151 19.36 9.78 24.85
C ALA A 151 18.16 9.45 25.75
N THR A 152 17.24 8.57 25.30
CA THR A 152 16.08 8.13 26.10
C THR A 152 16.52 7.46 27.40
N ALA A 153 17.51 6.58 27.34
CA ALA A 153 18.04 5.93 28.53
C ALA A 153 18.67 6.94 29.51
N THR A 154 19.32 7.97 28.99
CA THR A 154 19.94 9.04 29.79
C THR A 154 18.89 9.95 30.42
N TYR A 155 17.84 10.39 29.66
CA TYR A 155 16.72 11.16 30.22
C TYR A 155 15.95 10.36 31.27
N ASN A 156 15.79 9.07 31.11
CA ASN A 156 15.14 8.22 32.11
C ASN A 156 15.93 8.14 33.42
N LYS A 157 17.27 8.17 33.37
CA LYS A 157 18.13 8.18 34.59
C LYS A 157 17.94 9.46 35.43
N ILE A 158 17.71 10.59 34.80
CA ILE A 158 17.54 11.89 35.46
C ILE A 158 16.07 12.25 35.72
N GLY A 159 15.12 11.37 35.37
CA GLY A 159 13.69 11.59 35.53
C GLY A 159 13.11 12.69 34.65
N ASP A 160 13.81 13.03 33.52
CA ASP A 160 13.30 14.01 32.55
C ASP A 160 12.29 13.33 31.61
N GLU A 161 11.01 13.30 32.03
CA GLU A 161 9.91 12.71 31.25
C GLU A 161 9.68 13.43 29.90
N PRO A 162 9.67 14.79 29.82
CA PRO A 162 9.60 15.49 28.54
C PRO A 162 10.72 15.11 27.55
N GLY A 163 11.97 15.08 28.00
CA GLY A 163 13.13 14.70 27.21
C GLY A 163 13.04 13.25 26.70
N LYS A 164 12.61 12.35 27.58
CA LYS A 164 12.37 10.93 27.27
C LYS A 164 11.28 10.76 26.20
N ILE A 165 10.14 11.46 26.34
CA ILE A 165 9.05 11.43 25.36
C ILE A 165 9.53 11.97 24.02
N GLY A 166 10.22 13.12 23.99
CA GLY A 166 10.78 13.71 22.78
C GLY A 166 11.74 12.76 22.04
N SER A 167 12.67 12.12 22.77
CA SER A 167 13.59 11.15 22.19
C SER A 167 12.89 9.90 21.67
N LYS A 168 11.84 9.41 22.35
CA LYS A 168 11.02 8.29 21.85
C LYS A 168 10.24 8.66 20.59
N ILE A 169 9.72 9.88 20.46
CA ILE A 169 9.08 10.39 19.23
C ILE A 169 10.09 10.32 18.07
N ASN A 170 11.33 10.79 18.30
CA ASN A 170 12.39 10.74 17.33
C ASN A 170 12.79 9.30 16.97
N GLN A 171 12.82 8.37 17.93
CA GLN A 171 13.01 6.93 17.66
C GLN A 171 11.92 6.38 16.73
N ALA A 172 10.66 6.70 17.01
CA ALA A 172 9.55 6.28 16.16
C ALA A 172 9.70 6.81 14.74
N GLN A 173 10.17 8.04 14.57
CA GLN A 173 10.48 8.62 13.26
C GLN A 173 11.60 7.87 12.54
N ALA A 174 12.69 7.51 13.24
CA ALA A 174 13.75 6.69 12.65
C ALA A 174 13.22 5.29 12.25
N LEU A 175 12.43 4.66 13.12
CA LEU A 175 11.81 3.37 12.83
C LEU A 175 10.91 3.43 11.59
N GLN A 176 10.12 4.50 11.41
CA GLN A 176 9.35 4.75 10.19
C GLN A 176 10.25 4.85 8.96
N THR A 177 11.33 5.64 9.06
CA THR A 177 12.28 5.85 7.96
C THR A 177 12.98 4.54 7.56
N LEU A 178 13.18 3.62 8.51
CA LEU A 178 13.72 2.27 8.30
C LEU A 178 12.67 1.27 7.81
N GLY A 179 11.39 1.64 7.70
CA GLY A 179 10.31 0.72 7.35
C GLY A 179 9.85 -0.19 8.49
N LEU A 180 10.32 0.04 9.72
CA LEU A 180 9.99 -0.78 10.91
C LEU A 180 8.70 -0.27 11.59
N TYR A 181 7.62 -0.17 10.82
CA TYR A 181 6.39 0.52 11.22
C TYR A 181 5.70 -0.06 12.46
N ARG A 182 5.65 -1.38 12.59
CA ARG A 182 5.07 -2.03 13.77
C ARG A 182 5.78 -1.55 15.05
N ARG A 183 7.11 -1.52 15.04
CA ARG A 183 7.89 -1.03 16.18
C ARG A 183 7.65 0.46 16.43
N ALA A 184 7.53 1.25 15.35
CA ALA A 184 7.20 2.67 15.45
C ALA A 184 5.83 2.88 16.11
N THR A 185 4.80 2.13 15.69
CA THR A 185 3.45 2.19 16.28
C THR A 185 3.48 1.82 17.76
N THR A 186 4.09 0.67 18.12
CA THR A 186 4.19 0.25 19.53
C THR A 186 4.89 1.31 20.39
N THR A 187 5.99 1.91 19.89
CA THR A 187 6.70 2.98 20.60
C THR A 187 5.80 4.21 20.82
N LEU A 188 4.97 4.57 19.84
CA LEU A 188 4.09 5.73 19.93
C LEU A 188 2.83 5.46 20.76
N GLU A 189 2.32 4.25 20.78
CA GLU A 189 1.23 3.83 21.69
C GLU A 189 1.68 3.88 23.14
N GLU A 190 2.89 3.43 23.45
CA GLU A 190 3.49 3.59 24.79
C GLU A 190 3.59 5.06 25.19
N ILE A 191 4.01 5.93 24.25
CA ILE A 191 4.12 7.37 24.48
C ILE A 191 2.73 7.98 24.71
N LYS A 192 1.71 7.54 23.96
CA LYS A 192 0.35 8.06 24.09
C LYS A 192 -0.17 7.90 25.51
N LEU A 193 0.06 6.75 26.14
CA LEU A 193 -0.33 6.53 27.55
C LEU A 193 0.33 7.55 28.49
N SER A 194 1.60 7.87 28.27
CA SER A 194 2.32 8.91 29.04
C SER A 194 1.82 10.32 28.71
N LEU A 195 1.50 10.59 27.42
CA LEU A 195 0.97 11.89 26.98
C LEU A 195 -0.45 12.15 27.51
N ASP A 196 -1.29 11.12 27.61
CA ASP A 196 -2.66 11.27 28.12
C ASP A 196 -2.68 11.72 29.59
N GLN A 197 -1.62 11.41 30.37
CA GLN A 197 -1.44 11.83 31.75
C GLN A 197 -0.85 13.24 31.87
N GLN A 198 -0.32 13.82 30.80
CA GLN A 198 0.27 15.17 30.81
C GLN A 198 -0.81 16.24 30.54
N PRO A 199 -0.64 17.46 31.10
CA PRO A 199 -1.49 18.58 30.71
C PRO A 199 -1.35 18.91 29.23
N ASP A 200 -2.33 19.61 28.69
CA ASP A 200 -2.32 20.04 27.28
C ASP A 200 -1.11 20.95 27.04
N SER A 201 -0.20 20.48 26.22
CA SER A 201 1.09 21.10 25.96
C SER A 201 1.50 20.93 24.49
N LEU A 202 2.46 21.72 24.03
CA LEU A 202 3.02 21.58 22.69
C LEU A 202 3.67 20.20 22.50
N LEU A 203 4.25 19.61 23.55
CA LEU A 203 4.79 18.25 23.53
C LEU A 203 3.69 17.23 23.22
N LYS A 204 2.54 17.34 23.90
CA LYS A 204 1.38 16.46 23.67
C LYS A 204 0.83 16.61 22.25
N VAL A 205 0.67 17.85 21.76
CA VAL A 205 0.28 18.13 20.37
C VAL A 205 1.24 17.47 19.38
N THR A 206 2.54 17.61 19.58
CA THR A 206 3.57 17.06 18.69
C THR A 206 3.61 15.53 18.73
N GLY A 207 3.43 14.95 19.92
CA GLY A 207 3.34 13.49 20.10
C GLY A 207 2.13 12.91 19.37
N LEU A 208 0.95 13.54 19.51
CA LEU A 208 -0.27 13.13 18.81
C LEU A 208 -0.14 13.30 17.28
N LEU A 209 0.46 14.39 16.81
CA LEU A 209 0.76 14.59 15.39
C LEU A 209 1.65 13.47 14.84
N SER A 210 2.71 13.09 15.56
CA SER A 210 3.60 12.01 15.18
C SER A 210 2.89 10.65 15.15
N LEU A 211 2.07 10.36 16.19
CA LEU A 211 1.28 9.14 16.25
C LEU A 211 0.26 9.07 15.10
N GLY A 212 -0.47 10.16 14.85
CA GLY A 212 -1.43 10.21 13.76
C GLY A 212 -0.79 9.98 12.39
N ASN A 213 0.36 10.59 12.13
CA ASN A 213 1.12 10.34 10.90
C ASN A 213 1.60 8.89 10.79
N THR A 214 2.04 8.27 11.89
CA THR A 214 2.46 6.86 11.90
C THR A 214 1.29 5.94 11.61
N LEU A 215 0.15 6.16 12.28
CA LEU A 215 -1.06 5.38 12.08
C LEU A 215 -1.54 5.47 10.62
N ARG A 216 -1.47 6.65 9.99
CA ARG A 216 -1.75 6.80 8.57
C ARG A 216 -0.82 5.94 7.72
N VAL A 217 0.47 5.94 8.03
CA VAL A 217 1.49 5.18 7.28
C VAL A 217 1.28 3.67 7.44
N VAL A 218 0.95 3.17 8.63
CA VAL A 218 0.66 1.73 8.85
C VAL A 218 -0.74 1.33 8.36
N GLY A 219 -1.54 2.30 7.88
CA GLY A 219 -2.83 2.04 7.25
C GLY A 219 -4.04 2.13 8.17
N ASP A 220 -3.88 2.48 9.43
CA ASP A 220 -5.01 2.81 10.30
C ASP A 220 -5.40 4.28 10.14
N VAL A 221 -6.02 4.58 8.98
CA VAL A 221 -6.43 5.95 8.63
C VAL A 221 -7.56 6.46 9.50
N THR A 222 -8.39 5.57 10.03
CA THR A 222 -9.50 5.97 10.91
C THR A 222 -8.96 6.46 12.24
N GLN A 223 -8.09 5.70 12.87
CA GLN A 223 -7.45 6.11 14.11
C GLN A 223 -6.52 7.31 13.89
N SER A 224 -5.77 7.34 12.75
CA SER A 224 -4.98 8.50 12.35
C SER A 224 -5.83 9.77 12.32
N ARG A 225 -7.00 9.73 11.69
CA ARG A 225 -7.91 10.87 11.61
C ARG A 225 -8.36 11.36 12.99
N GLN A 226 -8.72 10.44 13.88
CA GLN A 226 -9.15 10.77 15.24
C GLN A 226 -8.02 11.44 16.05
N ILE A 227 -6.82 10.88 16.01
CA ILE A 227 -5.66 11.40 16.73
C ILE A 227 -5.22 12.77 16.18
N LEU A 228 -5.22 12.94 14.86
CA LEU A 228 -4.89 14.23 14.24
C LEU A 228 -5.95 15.29 14.49
N ALA A 229 -7.24 14.93 14.54
CA ALA A 229 -8.30 15.85 14.93
C ALA A 229 -8.13 16.31 16.39
N GLN A 230 -7.83 15.39 17.30
CA GLN A 230 -7.52 15.73 18.71
C GLN A 230 -6.31 16.67 18.80
N SER A 231 -5.24 16.40 18.06
CA SER A 231 -4.07 17.28 17.99
C SER A 231 -4.43 18.67 17.44
N CYS A 232 -5.28 18.72 16.40
CA CYS A 232 -5.75 19.97 15.80
C CYS A 232 -6.55 20.81 16.78
N GLU A 233 -7.56 20.24 17.41
CA GLU A 233 -8.42 20.95 18.39
C GLU A 233 -7.60 21.50 19.55
N MET A 234 -6.65 20.71 20.06
CA MET A 234 -5.77 21.15 21.16
C MET A 234 -4.89 22.33 20.73
N GLN A 235 -4.29 22.28 19.53
CA GLN A 235 -3.46 23.38 19.02
C GLN A 235 -4.32 24.60 18.64
N ALA A 236 -5.49 24.39 18.07
CA ALA A 236 -6.41 25.46 17.72
C ALA A 236 -6.87 26.26 18.94
N LYS A 237 -7.16 25.61 20.07
CA LYS A 237 -7.44 26.27 21.35
C LYS A 237 -6.26 27.09 21.85
N ARG A 238 -5.03 26.55 21.73
CA ARG A 238 -3.80 27.24 22.14
C ARG A 238 -3.50 28.49 21.30
N SER A 239 -3.84 28.45 20.00
CA SER A 239 -3.61 29.57 19.05
C SER A 239 -4.85 30.43 18.81
N HIS A 240 -5.90 30.30 19.66
CA HIS A 240 -7.18 31.01 19.48
C HIS A 240 -7.76 30.92 18.06
N SER A 241 -7.74 29.72 17.48
CA SER A 241 -8.08 29.45 16.08
C SER A 241 -9.06 28.27 15.94
N GLU A 242 -10.00 28.12 16.85
CA GLU A 242 -10.83 26.91 17.06
C GLU A 242 -11.60 26.44 15.82
N ASN A 243 -12.00 27.34 14.94
CA ASN A 243 -12.76 26.96 13.72
C ASN A 243 -11.90 26.37 12.57
N LEU A 244 -10.57 26.45 12.68
CA LEU A 244 -9.68 26.08 11.57
C LEU A 244 -9.51 24.56 11.36
N CYS A 245 -9.89 23.74 12.32
CA CYS A 245 -9.89 22.28 12.21
C CYS A 245 -11.09 21.72 11.44
N ASN A 246 -12.14 22.53 11.20
CA ASN A 246 -13.30 22.11 10.41
C ASN A 246 -13.02 22.34 8.92
N PRO A 247 -13.10 21.32 8.04
CA PRO A 247 -12.85 21.47 6.61
C PRO A 247 -13.75 22.48 5.92
N GLN A 248 -14.96 22.74 6.41
CA GLN A 248 -15.93 23.65 5.80
C GLN A 248 -15.72 25.15 6.13
N THR A 249 -14.74 25.49 6.94
CA THR A 249 -14.52 26.89 7.35
C THR A 249 -13.80 27.66 6.25
N THR A 250 -14.37 28.75 5.78
CA THR A 250 -13.81 29.63 4.73
C THR A 250 -13.05 30.84 5.28
N ALA A 251 -12.81 30.91 6.60
CA ALA A 251 -12.17 32.05 7.23
C ALA A 251 -10.72 32.22 6.74
N LEU A 252 -10.44 33.32 6.08
CA LEU A 252 -9.07 33.79 5.81
C LEU A 252 -8.53 34.43 7.09
N VAL A 253 -7.58 33.77 7.73
CA VAL A 253 -6.91 34.26 8.92
C VAL A 253 -5.50 34.69 8.53
N GLN A 254 -5.03 35.82 9.07
CA GLN A 254 -3.64 36.24 8.89
C GLN A 254 -2.71 35.28 9.64
N PRO A 255 -1.66 34.74 9.00
CA PRO A 255 -0.78 33.78 9.63
C PRO A 255 -0.02 34.38 10.80
N THR A 256 -0.03 33.70 11.96
CA THR A 256 0.76 34.04 13.14
C THR A 256 1.76 32.94 13.46
N PRO A 257 2.85 33.23 14.18
CA PRO A 257 3.84 32.21 14.57
C PRO A 257 3.22 31.06 15.37
N GLU A 258 2.19 31.35 16.19
CA GLU A 258 1.49 30.37 17.01
C GLU A 258 0.67 29.37 16.18
N GLN A 259 0.32 29.74 14.94
CA GLN A 259 -0.46 28.90 14.01
C GLN A 259 0.41 27.97 13.16
N GLU A 260 1.74 28.09 13.19
CA GLU A 260 2.63 27.25 12.37
C GLU A 260 2.41 25.75 12.68
N LYS A 261 2.33 25.38 13.95
CA LYS A 261 2.05 23.99 14.35
C LYS A 261 0.67 23.53 13.88
N LEU A 262 -0.32 24.42 13.83
CA LEU A 262 -1.64 24.12 13.29
C LEU A 262 -1.56 23.85 11.77
N ALA A 263 -0.76 24.60 11.03
CA ALA A 263 -0.54 24.36 9.61
C ALA A 263 0.08 22.98 9.32
N GLU A 264 1.04 22.54 10.13
CA GLU A 264 1.62 21.17 10.03
C GLU A 264 0.57 20.08 10.29
N ILE A 265 -0.33 20.29 11.27
CA ILE A 265 -1.40 19.34 11.58
C ILE A 265 -2.42 19.30 10.44
N LEU A 266 -2.82 20.46 9.90
CA LEU A 266 -3.73 20.53 8.74
C LEU A 266 -3.13 19.85 7.50
N LEU A 267 -1.83 20.01 7.24
CA LEU A 267 -1.13 19.27 6.20
C LEU A 267 -1.25 17.76 6.41
N SER A 268 -1.11 17.29 7.65
CA SER A 268 -1.23 15.88 8.01
C SER A 268 -2.67 15.37 7.91
N LEU A 269 -3.67 16.19 8.27
CA LEU A 269 -5.09 15.91 8.06
C LEU A 269 -5.42 15.82 6.57
N GLY A 270 -4.87 16.71 5.74
CA GLY A 270 -4.98 16.64 4.28
C GLY A 270 -4.44 15.33 3.72
N ASN A 271 -3.26 14.91 4.18
CA ASN A 271 -2.67 13.62 3.79
C ASN A 271 -3.56 12.43 4.22
N THR A 272 -4.21 12.53 5.39
CA THR A 272 -5.10 11.48 5.89
C THR A 272 -6.42 11.46 5.12
N ALA A 273 -6.99 12.63 4.79
CA ALA A 273 -8.19 12.75 3.95
C ALA A 273 -7.92 12.20 2.53
N GLN A 274 -6.76 12.47 1.96
CA GLN A 274 -6.33 11.87 0.70
C GLN A 274 -6.26 10.34 0.80
N ALA A 275 -5.70 9.81 1.89
CA ALA A 275 -5.63 8.36 2.14
C ALA A 275 -7.03 7.73 2.30
N GLN A 276 -8.02 8.50 2.75
CA GLN A 276 -9.43 8.12 2.81
C GLN A 276 -10.16 8.28 1.48
N GLN A 277 -9.48 8.73 0.42
CA GLN A 277 -10.05 9.06 -0.89
C GLN A 277 -11.05 10.24 -0.85
N ASN A 278 -11.00 11.05 0.19
CA ASN A 278 -11.80 12.26 0.32
C ASN A 278 -11.03 13.45 -0.31
N THR A 279 -11.07 13.50 -1.64
CA THR A 279 -10.27 14.43 -2.46
C THR A 279 -10.56 15.89 -2.13
N GLN A 280 -11.85 16.25 -2.01
CA GLN A 280 -12.27 17.62 -1.76
C GLN A 280 -11.76 18.12 -0.40
N GLU A 281 -11.97 17.35 0.64
CA GLU A 281 -11.50 17.67 1.98
C GLU A 281 -9.97 17.78 2.06
N ALA A 282 -9.26 16.90 1.36
CA ALA A 282 -7.80 16.96 1.30
C ALA A 282 -7.31 18.26 0.66
N ILE A 283 -7.92 18.72 -0.44
CA ILE A 283 -7.59 19.98 -1.10
C ILE A 283 -7.82 21.15 -0.13
N GLU A 284 -8.94 21.18 0.59
CA GLU A 284 -9.27 22.24 1.54
C GLU A 284 -8.24 22.31 2.70
N PHE A 285 -7.83 21.16 3.24
CA PHE A 285 -6.78 21.12 4.26
C PHE A 285 -5.42 21.59 3.72
N TYR A 286 -5.03 21.20 2.51
CA TYR A 286 -3.77 21.65 1.90
C TYR A 286 -3.78 23.16 1.64
N GLN A 287 -4.88 23.71 1.13
CA GLN A 287 -5.00 25.16 0.91
C GLN A 287 -4.84 25.92 2.22
N ARG A 288 -5.49 25.44 3.29
CA ARG A 288 -5.41 26.05 4.61
C ARG A 288 -4.02 25.94 5.23
N ALA A 289 -3.40 24.77 5.13
CA ALA A 289 -2.04 24.57 5.61
C ALA A 289 -1.07 25.54 4.91
N ALA A 290 -1.24 25.73 3.58
CA ALA A 290 -0.43 26.65 2.81
C ALA A 290 -0.66 28.13 3.17
N SER A 291 -1.91 28.52 3.52
CA SER A 291 -2.24 29.91 3.86
C SER A 291 -1.83 30.30 5.28
N LEU A 292 -1.85 29.35 6.23
CA LEU A 292 -1.53 29.60 7.66
C LEU A 292 -0.04 29.51 7.96
N SER A 293 0.73 28.75 7.19
CA SER A 293 2.14 28.57 7.47
C SER A 293 2.95 29.80 7.07
N GLN A 294 3.84 30.21 7.94
CA GLN A 294 4.91 31.18 7.65
C GLN A 294 6.17 30.48 7.12
N GLN A 295 6.29 29.18 7.34
CA GLN A 295 7.43 28.39 6.86
C GLN A 295 7.26 28.01 5.39
N GLN A 296 8.19 28.46 4.57
CA GLN A 296 8.20 28.20 3.12
C GLN A 296 8.13 26.71 2.79
N THR A 297 8.76 25.86 3.61
CA THR A 297 8.75 24.40 3.43
C THR A 297 7.37 23.80 3.60
N THR A 298 6.62 24.18 4.63
CA THR A 298 5.26 23.69 4.90
C THR A 298 4.28 24.17 3.83
N GLN A 299 4.37 25.48 3.47
CA GLN A 299 3.59 26.05 2.37
C GLN A 299 3.79 25.28 1.06
N LEU A 300 5.04 25.09 0.70
CA LEU A 300 5.41 24.43 -0.55
C LEU A 300 4.95 22.98 -0.57
N GLN A 301 5.10 22.26 0.54
CA GLN A 301 4.66 20.88 0.63
C GLN A 301 3.14 20.75 0.48
N ALA A 302 2.38 21.61 1.14
CA ALA A 302 0.94 21.66 1.00
C ALA A 302 0.53 21.95 -0.47
N GLN A 303 1.17 22.91 -1.12
CA GLN A 303 0.93 23.26 -2.52
C GLN A 303 1.31 22.14 -3.49
N LEU A 304 2.41 21.42 -3.24
CA LEU A 304 2.83 20.26 -4.04
C LEU A 304 1.84 19.09 -3.89
N ASN A 305 1.34 18.84 -2.67
CA ASN A 305 0.34 17.81 -2.41
C ASN A 305 -0.98 18.17 -3.09
N GLN A 306 -1.40 19.44 -3.01
CA GLN A 306 -2.57 19.94 -3.72
C GLN A 306 -2.43 19.75 -5.23
N LEU A 307 -1.30 20.16 -5.81
CA LEU A 307 -1.03 20.01 -7.24
C LEU A 307 -1.12 18.54 -7.68
N ASN A 308 -0.45 17.64 -6.94
CA ASN A 308 -0.50 16.21 -7.25
C ASN A 308 -1.93 15.63 -7.17
N LEU A 309 -2.74 16.09 -6.21
CA LEU A 309 -4.11 15.63 -6.06
C LEU A 309 -5.03 16.14 -7.17
N LEU A 310 -4.86 17.40 -7.58
CA LEU A 310 -5.60 17.99 -8.71
C LEU A 310 -5.36 17.25 -10.04
N THR A 311 -4.17 16.63 -10.22
CA THR A 311 -3.89 15.81 -11.42
C THR A 311 -4.73 14.55 -11.51
N GLN A 312 -5.36 14.13 -10.42
CA GLN A 312 -6.15 12.89 -10.30
C GLN A 312 -7.66 13.16 -10.26
N SER A 313 -8.05 14.42 -10.12
CA SER A 313 -9.45 14.83 -9.99
C SER A 313 -10.15 14.89 -11.35
N SER A 314 -11.43 14.51 -11.38
CA SER A 314 -12.27 14.66 -12.57
C SER A 314 -12.41 16.15 -12.95
N ALA A 315 -12.31 16.45 -14.24
CA ALA A 315 -12.24 17.79 -14.78
C ALA A 315 -13.50 18.62 -14.47
N THR A 316 -13.42 19.49 -13.46
CA THR A 316 -14.26 20.70 -13.42
C THR A 316 -13.53 21.85 -14.12
N PRO A 317 -14.23 22.88 -14.64
CA PRO A 317 -13.59 23.99 -15.37
C PRO A 317 -12.52 24.76 -14.57
N GLU A 318 -12.56 24.70 -13.23
CA GLU A 318 -11.65 25.43 -12.34
C GLU A 318 -10.33 24.69 -12.10
N ILE A 319 -10.32 23.35 -12.23
CA ILE A 319 -9.13 22.53 -11.96
C ILE A 319 -7.94 22.90 -12.86
N PRO A 320 -8.07 23.07 -14.18
CA PRO A 320 -6.96 23.46 -15.04
C PRO A 320 -6.34 24.80 -14.65
N GLN A 321 -7.15 25.77 -14.22
CA GLN A 321 -6.66 27.09 -13.78
C GLN A 321 -5.85 26.98 -12.48
N GLN A 322 -6.32 26.19 -11.52
CA GLN A 322 -5.58 25.96 -10.28
C GLN A 322 -4.26 25.22 -10.53
N ILE A 323 -4.25 24.23 -11.42
CA ILE A 323 -3.02 23.54 -11.83
C ILE A 323 -2.04 24.54 -12.43
N LEU A 324 -2.47 25.37 -13.39
CA LEU A 324 -1.64 26.34 -14.08
C LEU A 324 -1.06 27.37 -13.10
N ALA A 325 -1.85 27.88 -12.17
CA ALA A 325 -1.40 28.82 -11.14
C ALA A 325 -0.28 28.21 -10.28
N LEU A 326 -0.44 26.95 -9.83
CA LEU A 326 0.58 26.26 -9.04
C LEU A 326 1.85 25.96 -9.86
N VAL A 327 1.68 25.48 -11.09
CA VAL A 327 2.81 25.18 -12.01
C VAL A 327 3.66 26.42 -12.27
N ASN A 328 3.05 27.60 -12.40
CA ASN A 328 3.75 28.85 -12.66
C ASN A 328 4.42 29.45 -11.40
N THR A 329 3.87 29.23 -10.21
CA THR A 329 4.38 29.86 -8.98
C THR A 329 5.38 29.02 -8.22
N LEU A 330 5.27 27.69 -8.28
CA LEU A 330 6.13 26.78 -7.51
C LEU A 330 7.62 26.80 -7.89
N PRO A 331 8.03 26.97 -9.17
CA PRO A 331 9.44 27.03 -9.53
C PRO A 331 10.23 28.07 -8.74
N ALA A 332 9.76 29.31 -8.69
CA ALA A 332 10.43 30.39 -7.96
C ALA A 332 10.56 30.10 -6.45
N LYS A 333 9.53 29.46 -5.85
CA LYS A 333 9.60 29.06 -4.44
C LYS A 333 10.57 27.89 -4.21
N LEU A 334 10.70 26.98 -5.15
CA LEU A 334 11.67 25.88 -5.08
C LEU A 334 13.10 26.37 -5.16
N GLU A 335 13.38 27.41 -5.95
CA GLU A 335 14.73 27.97 -6.09
C GLU A 335 15.25 28.60 -4.78
N THR A 336 14.38 29.24 -4.02
CA THR A 336 14.73 29.93 -2.77
C THR A 336 14.89 29.00 -1.56
N LEU A 337 14.55 27.70 -1.67
CA LEU A 337 14.71 26.76 -0.58
C LEU A 337 16.18 26.50 -0.23
N PRO A 338 16.53 26.54 1.07
CA PRO A 338 17.86 26.18 1.52
C PRO A 338 18.18 24.72 1.20
N PRO A 339 19.46 24.39 0.91
CA PRO A 339 19.87 23.02 0.67
C PRO A 339 19.53 22.10 1.83
N SER A 340 18.69 21.12 1.58
CA SER A 340 18.30 20.09 2.55
C SER A 340 17.74 18.89 1.82
N ARG A 341 17.69 17.75 2.48
CA ARG A 341 17.02 16.56 1.93
C ARG A 341 15.58 16.86 1.52
N SER A 342 14.84 17.58 2.33
CA SER A 342 13.46 18.00 2.05
C SER A 342 13.35 18.83 0.79
N SER A 343 14.27 19.78 0.58
CA SER A 343 14.25 20.63 -0.60
C SER A 343 14.60 19.85 -1.88
N VAL A 344 15.46 18.84 -1.80
CA VAL A 344 15.75 17.93 -2.92
C VAL A 344 14.49 17.14 -3.30
N PHE A 345 13.81 16.53 -2.32
CA PHE A 345 12.58 15.78 -2.60
C PHE A 345 11.43 16.68 -3.08
N ALA A 346 11.31 17.91 -2.61
CA ALA A 346 10.33 18.86 -3.12
C ALA A 346 10.52 19.11 -4.63
N ARG A 347 11.76 19.27 -5.08
CA ARG A 347 12.12 19.42 -6.50
C ARG A 347 11.80 18.18 -7.31
N ILE A 348 12.13 17.00 -6.79
CA ILE A 348 11.82 15.72 -7.42
C ILE A 348 10.31 15.54 -7.56
N ASN A 349 9.53 15.79 -6.51
CA ASN A 349 8.07 15.66 -6.51
C ASN A 349 7.40 16.60 -7.51
N PHE A 350 7.85 17.84 -7.57
CA PHE A 350 7.36 18.81 -8.55
C PHE A 350 7.59 18.31 -9.98
N ALA A 351 8.80 17.86 -10.29
CA ALA A 351 9.14 17.33 -11.62
C ALA A 351 8.33 16.08 -11.99
N GLN A 352 8.14 15.16 -11.04
CA GLN A 352 7.30 13.98 -11.25
C GLN A 352 5.84 14.33 -11.48
N THR A 353 5.33 15.35 -10.79
CA THR A 353 3.95 15.83 -11.01
C THR A 353 3.81 16.49 -12.39
N LEU A 354 4.79 17.30 -12.82
CA LEU A 354 4.81 17.85 -14.18
C LEU A 354 4.86 16.76 -15.25
N LEU A 355 5.64 15.68 -15.01
CA LEU A 355 5.69 14.54 -15.92
C LEU A 355 4.34 13.81 -16.01
N LYS A 356 3.60 13.67 -14.90
CA LYS A 356 2.25 13.11 -14.90
C LYS A 356 1.28 13.99 -15.69
N LEU A 357 1.33 15.31 -15.49
CA LEU A 357 0.51 16.28 -16.23
C LEU A 357 0.80 16.24 -17.74
N ALA A 358 2.06 16.12 -18.12
CA ALA A 358 2.44 15.99 -19.52
C ALA A 358 1.91 14.67 -20.15
N LYS A 359 1.96 13.57 -19.40
CA LYS A 359 1.44 12.27 -19.86
C LYS A 359 -0.08 12.24 -19.97
N SER A 360 -0.80 12.98 -19.13
CA SER A 360 -2.27 13.08 -19.18
C SER A 360 -2.79 14.06 -20.22
N GLY A 361 -1.92 14.83 -20.86
CA GLY A 361 -2.30 15.88 -21.82
C GLY A 361 -2.95 17.11 -21.19
N LEU A 362 -2.93 17.23 -19.87
CA LEU A 362 -3.48 18.39 -19.14
C LEU A 362 -2.62 19.64 -19.24
N LEU A 363 -1.36 19.50 -19.66
CA LEU A 363 -0.48 20.63 -20.01
C LEU A 363 -0.39 20.70 -21.53
N ALA A 364 -1.02 21.72 -22.12
CA ALA A 364 -0.84 22.01 -23.53
C ALA A 364 0.60 22.52 -23.80
N LYS A 365 1.09 22.27 -25.03
CA LYS A 365 2.43 22.72 -25.46
C LYS A 365 2.66 24.23 -25.41
N SER A 366 1.60 25.02 -25.26
CA SER A 366 1.57 26.49 -25.29
C SER A 366 1.52 27.18 -23.93
N ASP A 367 1.25 26.43 -22.83
CA ASP A 367 0.79 27.05 -21.58
C ASP A 367 1.92 27.55 -20.64
N ILE A 368 3.17 27.44 -21.03
CA ILE A 368 4.31 27.91 -20.22
C ILE A 368 5.27 28.72 -21.07
N THR A 369 5.18 30.01 -20.91
CA THR A 369 6.13 30.98 -21.51
C THR A 369 7.44 30.97 -20.71
N SER A 370 8.51 30.40 -21.27
CA SER A 370 9.89 30.68 -20.83
C SER A 370 10.71 31.19 -21.98
N GLN A 371 11.48 32.24 -21.71
CA GLN A 371 12.36 32.94 -22.66
C GLN A 371 13.62 32.16 -23.07
N ASP A 372 13.76 30.91 -22.62
CA ASP A 372 14.94 30.08 -22.89
C ASP A 372 14.71 29.10 -24.05
N ASN A 373 15.75 28.88 -24.85
CA ASN A 373 15.80 28.06 -26.08
C ASN A 373 15.42 26.54 -25.94
N CYS A 374 14.53 26.18 -25.04
CA CYS A 374 14.03 24.82 -24.88
C CYS A 374 12.78 24.58 -25.73
N THR A 375 12.93 23.98 -26.90
CA THR A 375 11.88 23.81 -27.90
C THR A 375 10.92 22.65 -27.67
N ALA A 376 11.12 21.83 -26.63
CA ALA A 376 10.21 20.71 -26.31
C ALA A 376 9.62 20.90 -24.91
N ALA A 377 8.36 21.30 -24.85
CA ALA A 377 7.57 21.46 -23.62
C ALA A 377 8.35 22.24 -22.52
N ALA A 378 8.22 23.54 -22.51
CA ALA A 378 8.91 24.44 -21.55
C ALA A 378 8.81 24.00 -20.08
N SER A 379 7.71 23.34 -19.68
CA SER A 379 7.50 22.77 -18.37
C SER A 379 8.44 21.61 -18.03
N LEU A 380 8.71 20.70 -18.97
CA LEU A 380 9.61 19.57 -18.72
C LEU A 380 11.07 20.01 -18.67
N CYS A 381 11.41 21.04 -19.42
CA CYS A 381 12.74 21.66 -19.36
C CYS A 381 12.98 22.34 -18.00
N THR A 382 11.99 23.07 -17.50
CA THR A 382 12.00 23.65 -16.15
C THR A 382 12.11 22.56 -15.09
N ALA A 383 11.34 21.48 -15.23
CA ALA A 383 11.44 20.32 -14.35
C ALA A 383 12.86 19.73 -14.33
N ALA A 384 13.49 19.57 -15.49
CA ALA A 384 14.85 19.04 -15.59
C ALA A 384 15.88 19.96 -14.90
N LYS A 385 15.81 21.28 -15.11
CA LYS A 385 16.67 22.26 -14.42
C LYS A 385 16.50 22.18 -12.89
N ILE A 386 15.26 22.15 -12.41
CA ILE A 386 14.93 22.06 -10.97
C ILE A 386 15.50 20.77 -10.36
N VAL A 387 15.35 19.63 -11.03
CA VAL A 387 15.89 18.35 -10.52
C VAL A 387 17.40 18.31 -10.60
N ALA A 388 18.02 18.91 -11.64
CA ALA A 388 19.48 19.02 -11.73
C ALA A 388 20.05 19.83 -10.56
N THR A 389 19.41 20.94 -10.18
CA THR A 389 19.76 21.68 -8.95
C THR A 389 19.60 20.79 -7.71
N GLY A 390 18.52 20.01 -7.63
CA GLY A 390 18.32 19.04 -6.55
C GLY A 390 19.40 17.98 -6.49
N TYR A 391 19.87 17.49 -7.62
CA TYR A 391 20.99 16.53 -7.68
C TYR A 391 22.29 17.15 -7.15
N GLN A 392 22.64 18.38 -7.56
CA GLN A 392 23.80 19.08 -7.04
C GLN A 392 23.73 19.28 -5.52
N GLN A 393 22.55 19.66 -5.00
CA GLN A 393 22.33 19.76 -3.56
C GLN A 393 22.50 18.41 -2.85
N ALA A 394 21.96 17.33 -3.42
CA ALA A 394 22.10 15.99 -2.86
C ALA A 394 23.56 15.50 -2.86
N GLN A 395 24.39 15.94 -3.85
CA GLN A 395 25.83 15.68 -3.85
C GLN A 395 26.52 16.43 -2.71
N ASN A 396 26.25 17.72 -2.54
CA ASN A 396 26.83 18.53 -1.46
C ASN A 396 26.43 18.01 -0.06
N LEU A 397 25.23 17.43 0.07
CA LEU A 397 24.74 16.80 1.30
C LEU A 397 25.29 15.36 1.50
N ALA A 398 26.04 14.81 0.54
CA ALA A 398 26.46 13.41 0.51
C ALA A 398 25.30 12.41 0.64
N ASP A 399 24.06 12.80 0.32
CA ASP A 399 22.88 11.94 0.38
C ASP A 399 22.73 11.11 -0.91
N VAL A 400 23.36 9.93 -0.92
CA VAL A 400 23.39 9.00 -2.06
C VAL A 400 21.97 8.57 -2.49
N ARG A 401 21.05 8.44 -1.53
CA ARG A 401 19.67 8.06 -1.81
C ARG A 401 18.94 9.14 -2.61
N SER A 402 19.05 10.39 -2.18
CA SER A 402 18.50 11.56 -2.89
C SER A 402 19.15 11.77 -4.25
N GLN A 403 20.47 11.53 -4.37
CA GLN A 403 21.16 11.56 -5.67
C GLN A 403 20.58 10.55 -6.65
N SER A 404 20.36 9.31 -6.20
CA SER A 404 19.75 8.26 -7.02
C SER A 404 18.35 8.65 -7.50
N TYR A 405 17.51 9.18 -6.62
CA TYR A 405 16.17 9.64 -6.99
C TYR A 405 16.22 10.80 -8.00
N ALA A 406 17.09 11.78 -7.82
CA ALA A 406 17.21 12.91 -8.73
C ALA A 406 17.65 12.46 -10.12
N LEU A 407 18.71 11.64 -10.22
CA LEU A 407 19.19 11.10 -11.50
C LEU A 407 18.13 10.25 -12.20
N GLY A 408 17.44 9.36 -11.46
CA GLY A 408 16.40 8.53 -12.04
C GLY A 408 15.20 9.35 -12.53
N THR A 409 14.83 10.41 -11.81
CA THR A 409 13.78 11.35 -12.25
C THR A 409 14.21 12.12 -13.51
N LEU A 410 15.46 12.58 -13.59
CA LEU A 410 16.01 13.13 -14.83
C LEU A 410 15.92 12.11 -15.97
N GLY A 411 16.34 10.88 -15.74
CA GLY A 411 16.20 9.80 -16.71
C GLY A 411 14.76 9.61 -17.19
N SER A 412 13.74 9.73 -16.30
CA SER A 412 12.32 9.65 -16.67
C SER A 412 11.86 10.82 -17.55
N LEU A 413 12.37 12.02 -17.31
CA LEU A 413 12.08 13.20 -18.15
C LEU A 413 12.67 13.01 -19.56
N TYR A 414 13.90 12.52 -19.66
CA TYR A 414 14.55 12.23 -20.94
C TYR A 414 13.90 11.02 -21.66
N GLU A 415 13.44 10.00 -20.92
CA GLU A 415 12.64 8.89 -21.48
C GLU A 415 11.36 9.42 -22.14
N HIS A 416 10.63 10.31 -21.47
CA HIS A 416 9.38 10.88 -21.97
C HIS A 416 9.61 11.76 -23.23
N THR A 417 10.72 12.45 -23.30
CA THR A 417 11.12 13.28 -24.46
C THR A 417 11.88 12.48 -25.55
N GLN A 418 11.95 11.15 -25.40
CA GLN A 418 12.60 10.21 -26.34
C GLN A 418 14.10 10.46 -26.54
N GLN A 419 14.76 11.09 -25.60
CA GLN A 419 16.21 11.27 -25.57
C GLN A 419 16.87 10.03 -24.96
N TRP A 420 16.84 8.94 -25.69
CA TRP A 420 17.13 7.58 -25.18
C TRP A 420 18.50 7.41 -24.57
N ASN A 421 19.56 7.97 -25.19
CA ASN A 421 20.95 7.88 -24.69
C ASN A 421 21.10 8.53 -23.31
N GLN A 422 20.57 9.74 -23.14
CA GLN A 422 20.59 10.46 -21.87
C GLN A 422 19.73 9.74 -20.83
N ALA A 423 18.53 9.31 -21.21
CA ALA A 423 17.64 8.53 -20.35
C ALA A 423 18.32 7.28 -19.81
N GLN A 424 18.96 6.50 -20.67
CA GLN A 424 19.66 5.28 -20.31
C GLN A 424 20.85 5.58 -19.37
N THR A 425 21.70 6.52 -19.71
CA THR A 425 22.90 6.88 -18.94
C THR A 425 22.52 7.32 -17.52
N LEU A 426 21.55 8.23 -17.39
CA LEU A 426 21.11 8.76 -16.09
C LEU A 426 20.42 7.67 -15.25
N THR A 427 19.61 6.81 -15.88
CA THR A 427 18.96 5.69 -15.20
C THR A 427 19.98 4.68 -14.69
N GLN A 428 21.01 4.36 -15.48
CA GLN A 428 22.09 3.46 -15.06
C GLN A 428 22.91 4.04 -13.90
N GLN A 429 23.21 5.34 -13.92
CA GLN A 429 23.86 6.02 -12.80
C GLN A 429 23.00 6.00 -11.53
N ALA A 430 21.70 6.28 -11.67
CA ALA A 430 20.74 6.18 -10.56
C ALA A 430 20.69 4.76 -9.96
N LEU A 431 20.63 3.74 -10.82
CA LEU A 431 20.63 2.34 -10.43
C LEU A 431 21.93 1.95 -9.70
N LYS A 432 23.08 2.38 -10.23
CA LYS A 432 24.38 2.13 -9.59
C LYS A 432 24.44 2.67 -8.16
N LEU A 433 23.96 3.89 -7.95
CA LEU A 433 23.89 4.49 -6.61
C LEU A 433 22.93 3.70 -5.69
N ALA A 434 21.74 3.32 -6.16
CA ALA A 434 20.78 2.55 -5.38
C ALA A 434 21.33 1.19 -4.96
N LEU A 435 22.01 0.49 -5.89
CA LEU A 435 22.65 -0.81 -5.60
C LEU A 435 23.81 -0.67 -4.62
N GLY A 436 24.60 0.40 -4.72
CA GLY A 436 25.72 0.69 -3.82
C GLY A 436 25.31 0.79 -2.35
N ILE A 437 24.12 1.34 -2.09
CA ILE A 437 23.54 1.44 -0.74
C ILE A 437 22.51 0.34 -0.43
N ARG A 438 22.42 -0.71 -1.25
CA ARG A 438 21.49 -1.84 -1.12
C ARG A 438 20.01 -1.42 -1.01
N ALA A 439 19.64 -0.28 -1.60
CA ALA A 439 18.27 0.26 -1.60
C ALA A 439 17.41 -0.43 -2.66
N ARG A 440 16.91 -1.64 -2.38
CA ARG A 440 16.08 -2.44 -3.30
C ARG A 440 14.78 -1.75 -3.66
N ASP A 441 14.21 -0.96 -2.75
CA ASP A 441 13.01 -0.14 -2.91
C ASP A 441 13.18 1.00 -3.93
N ILE A 442 14.42 1.36 -4.25
CA ILE A 442 14.76 2.31 -5.31
C ILE A 442 15.23 1.56 -6.56
N ALA A 443 16.05 0.53 -6.38
CA ALA A 443 16.68 -0.19 -7.48
C ALA A 443 15.63 -0.77 -8.47
N TYR A 444 14.50 -1.33 -7.98
CA TYR A 444 13.47 -1.87 -8.86
C TYR A 444 12.88 -0.80 -9.80
N ARG A 445 12.76 0.47 -9.35
CA ARG A 445 12.23 1.57 -10.15
C ARG A 445 13.12 1.88 -11.34
N TRP A 446 14.43 1.92 -11.11
CA TRP A 446 15.41 2.20 -12.16
C TRP A 446 15.63 1.00 -13.07
N GLN A 447 15.52 -0.22 -12.56
CA GLN A 447 15.50 -1.43 -13.37
C GLN A 447 14.28 -1.48 -14.27
N TRP A 448 13.10 -1.17 -13.76
CA TRP A 448 11.88 -1.03 -14.53
C TRP A 448 12.00 0.05 -15.62
N GLN A 449 12.47 1.23 -15.26
CA GLN A 449 12.71 2.32 -16.21
C GLN A 449 13.72 1.92 -17.30
N LEU A 450 14.82 1.27 -16.91
CA LEU A 450 15.81 0.76 -17.84
C LEU A 450 15.19 -0.27 -18.80
N GLY A 451 14.33 -1.16 -18.31
CA GLY A 451 13.58 -2.11 -19.12
C GLY A 451 12.75 -1.42 -20.21
N ARG A 452 11.99 -0.38 -19.86
CA ARG A 452 11.20 0.43 -20.82
C ARG A 452 12.10 1.12 -21.85
N ILE A 453 13.18 1.75 -21.41
CA ILE A 453 14.12 2.42 -22.30
C ILE A 453 14.72 1.45 -23.31
N LEU A 454 15.17 0.28 -22.86
CA LEU A 454 15.78 -0.75 -23.71
C LEU A 454 14.80 -1.42 -24.65
N SER A 455 13.50 -1.49 -24.31
CA SER A 455 12.45 -2.08 -25.16
C SER A 455 11.73 -1.08 -26.07
N ALA A 456 12.04 0.22 -25.97
CA ALA A 456 11.36 1.25 -26.72
C ALA A 456 11.63 1.13 -28.24
N THR A 457 10.58 1.09 -29.05
CA THR A 457 10.67 0.93 -30.52
C THR A 457 11.40 2.07 -31.23
N GLY A 458 11.42 3.25 -30.65
CA GLY A 458 12.16 4.42 -31.18
C GLY A 458 13.59 4.53 -30.67
N ASN A 459 14.08 3.60 -29.87
CA ASN A 459 15.44 3.62 -29.33
C ASN A 459 16.42 2.95 -30.30
N PRO A 460 17.43 3.69 -30.85
CA PRO A 460 18.46 3.09 -31.70
C PRO A 460 19.30 2.00 -31.02
N GLN A 461 19.32 1.99 -29.69
CA GLN A 461 20.03 1.03 -28.85
C GLN A 461 19.07 -0.02 -28.25
N ASN A 462 17.92 -0.27 -28.91
CA ASN A 462 16.96 -1.28 -28.50
C ASN A 462 17.68 -2.63 -28.24
N ASN A 463 17.45 -3.18 -27.05
CA ASN A 463 18.04 -4.43 -26.61
C ASN A 463 17.00 -5.24 -25.81
N GLU A 464 16.26 -6.07 -26.49
CA GLU A 464 15.19 -6.88 -25.90
C GLU A 464 15.69 -7.80 -24.78
N LEU A 465 16.83 -8.46 -24.97
CA LEU A 465 17.43 -9.31 -23.93
C LEU A 465 17.83 -8.50 -22.69
N GLY A 466 18.41 -7.32 -22.90
CA GLY A 466 18.72 -6.39 -21.82
C GLY A 466 17.46 -5.88 -21.11
N ALA A 467 16.39 -5.62 -21.85
CA ALA A 467 15.10 -5.23 -21.29
C ALA A 467 14.50 -6.36 -20.42
N ILE A 468 14.46 -7.59 -20.95
CA ILE A 468 14.00 -8.77 -20.21
C ILE A 468 14.80 -8.93 -18.91
N ALA A 469 16.13 -8.80 -18.96
CA ALA A 469 16.99 -8.91 -17.78
C ALA A 469 16.70 -7.80 -16.74
N ALA A 470 16.47 -6.57 -17.20
CA ALA A 470 16.15 -5.44 -16.34
C ALA A 470 14.79 -5.62 -15.63
N TYR A 471 13.74 -6.04 -16.36
CA TYR A 471 12.44 -6.35 -15.77
C TYR A 471 12.50 -7.52 -14.77
N ASP A 472 13.25 -8.57 -15.11
CA ASP A 472 13.45 -9.73 -14.23
C ASP A 472 14.06 -9.31 -12.88
N GLN A 473 15.09 -8.46 -12.90
CA GLN A 473 15.69 -7.92 -11.68
C GLN A 473 14.73 -6.99 -10.92
N ALA A 474 13.92 -6.19 -11.61
CA ALA A 474 12.90 -5.36 -10.99
C ALA A 474 11.87 -6.21 -10.23
N VAL A 475 11.36 -7.27 -10.84
CA VAL A 475 10.41 -8.21 -10.22
C VAL A 475 11.05 -8.95 -9.03
N LYS A 476 12.32 -9.39 -9.15
CA LYS A 476 13.06 -10.02 -8.04
C LYS A 476 13.21 -9.08 -6.84
N ASN A 477 13.56 -7.83 -7.07
CA ASN A 477 13.64 -6.83 -6.02
C ASN A 477 12.27 -6.55 -5.38
N LEU A 478 11.20 -6.41 -6.18
CA LEU A 478 9.83 -6.28 -5.68
C LEU A 478 9.43 -7.45 -4.79
N LYS A 479 9.71 -8.68 -5.21
CA LYS A 479 9.45 -9.88 -4.37
C LYS A 479 10.22 -9.84 -3.05
N SER A 480 11.47 -9.38 -3.05
CA SER A 480 12.30 -9.32 -1.84
C SER A 480 11.84 -8.29 -0.82
N ILE A 481 11.26 -7.17 -1.29
CA ILE A 481 10.75 -6.09 -0.42
C ILE A 481 9.23 -6.19 -0.18
N ARG A 482 8.58 -7.22 -0.72
CA ARG A 482 7.13 -7.43 -0.62
C ARG A 482 6.62 -7.36 0.81
N ARG A 483 7.31 -8.01 1.76
CA ARG A 483 6.96 -7.99 3.19
C ARG A 483 6.98 -6.58 3.78
N ASP A 484 7.94 -5.78 3.37
CA ASP A 484 8.10 -4.40 3.86
C ASP A 484 7.08 -3.47 3.20
N LEU A 485 6.74 -3.68 1.92
CA LEU A 485 5.76 -2.88 1.19
C LEU A 485 4.33 -3.10 1.70
N VAL A 486 3.96 -4.32 2.02
CA VAL A 486 2.60 -4.67 2.43
C VAL A 486 2.29 -4.24 3.86
N SER A 487 3.29 -4.24 4.76
CA SER A 487 3.10 -3.81 6.16
C SER A 487 2.89 -2.31 6.33
N VAL A 488 3.03 -1.52 5.26
CA VAL A 488 3.33 -0.09 5.34
C VAL A 488 2.17 0.84 5.03
N ASN A 489 1.16 0.48 4.20
CA ASN A 489 0.29 1.58 3.77
C ASN A 489 -1.04 1.19 3.06
N ARG A 490 -2.17 1.87 3.42
CA ARG A 490 -3.36 2.02 2.57
C ARG A 490 -3.07 2.83 1.30
N ASP A 491 -2.21 3.82 1.41
CA ASP A 491 -1.62 4.51 0.26
C ASP A 491 -0.81 3.56 -0.63
N ALA A 492 -0.31 2.43 -0.09
CA ALA A 492 0.31 1.36 -0.85
C ALA A 492 -0.67 0.67 -1.83
N GLN A 493 -1.98 0.65 -1.57
CA GLN A 493 -2.96 0.15 -2.55
C GLN A 493 -2.97 1.02 -3.81
N PHE A 494 -2.86 2.33 -3.66
CA PHE A 494 -2.76 3.25 -4.78
C PHE A 494 -1.40 3.12 -5.47
N SER A 495 -0.34 3.05 -4.69
CA SER A 495 1.03 2.82 -5.15
C SER A 495 1.22 1.44 -5.79
N PHE A 496 0.59 0.39 -5.25
CA PHE A 496 0.64 -0.95 -5.85
C PHE A 496 0.10 -0.93 -7.28
N ARG A 497 -1.06 -0.33 -7.50
CA ARG A 497 -1.71 -0.25 -8.80
C ARG A 497 -0.93 0.59 -9.81
N ASP A 498 -0.35 1.71 -9.35
CA ASP A 498 0.31 2.66 -10.25
C ASP A 498 1.81 2.40 -10.40
N GLU A 499 2.45 1.75 -9.42
CA GLU A 499 3.91 1.63 -9.36
C GLU A 499 4.42 0.18 -9.34
N VAL A 500 3.62 -0.79 -8.92
CA VAL A 500 4.02 -2.19 -8.80
C VAL A 500 3.38 -3.05 -9.89
N GLU A 501 2.05 -3.01 -10.02
CA GLU A 501 1.32 -3.79 -11.03
C GLU A 501 1.84 -3.55 -12.46
N PRO A 502 2.16 -2.29 -12.91
CA PRO A 502 2.68 -2.05 -14.25
C PRO A 502 4.01 -2.76 -14.54
N VAL A 503 4.89 -2.90 -13.54
CA VAL A 503 6.17 -3.61 -13.71
C VAL A 503 5.94 -5.04 -14.18
N TYR A 504 5.02 -5.76 -13.52
CA TYR A 504 4.67 -7.13 -13.88
C TYR A 504 4.01 -7.20 -15.26
N ARG A 505 3.05 -6.31 -15.54
CA ARG A 505 2.29 -6.32 -16.80
C ARG A 505 3.13 -5.95 -18.00
N GLU A 506 3.99 -4.96 -17.89
CA GLU A 506 4.93 -4.57 -18.95
C GLU A 506 5.96 -5.69 -19.21
N TYR A 507 6.44 -6.35 -18.17
CA TYR A 507 7.33 -7.50 -18.30
C TYR A 507 6.65 -8.65 -19.04
N VAL A 508 5.42 -9.01 -18.66
CA VAL A 508 4.65 -10.04 -19.36
C VAL A 508 4.38 -9.64 -20.82
N SER A 509 4.06 -8.37 -21.08
CA SER A 509 3.85 -7.86 -22.43
C SER A 509 5.09 -8.00 -23.33
N LEU A 510 6.28 -7.85 -22.74
CA LEU A 510 7.55 -8.06 -23.42
C LEU A 510 7.83 -9.55 -23.69
N LEU A 511 7.52 -10.43 -22.72
CA LEU A 511 7.70 -11.88 -22.86
C LEU A 511 6.74 -12.54 -23.85
N LEU A 512 5.54 -11.95 -24.03
CA LEU A 512 4.48 -12.44 -24.91
C LEU A 512 4.32 -11.50 -26.10
N PRO A 513 5.01 -11.70 -27.21
CA PRO A 513 4.97 -10.81 -28.37
C PRO A 513 3.56 -10.75 -28.98
N LYS A 514 3.25 -9.65 -29.66
CA LYS A 514 1.97 -9.44 -30.35
C LYS A 514 1.80 -10.36 -31.57
N THR A 515 2.90 -10.67 -32.19
CA THR A 515 2.99 -11.52 -33.38
C THR A 515 4.16 -12.49 -33.25
N GLY A 516 4.01 -13.70 -33.74
CA GLY A 516 5.01 -14.76 -33.61
C GLY A 516 4.81 -15.60 -32.35
N GLU A 517 5.52 -16.72 -32.29
CA GLU A 517 5.48 -17.61 -31.11
C GLU A 517 6.65 -17.29 -30.17
N PRO A 518 6.39 -17.04 -28.89
CA PRO A 518 7.44 -16.86 -27.90
C PRO A 518 8.15 -18.18 -27.61
N SER A 519 9.38 -18.11 -27.11
CA SER A 519 10.08 -19.32 -26.65
C SER A 519 9.35 -19.96 -25.45
N ALA A 520 9.51 -21.29 -25.28
CA ALA A 520 8.96 -22.01 -24.13
C ALA A 520 9.41 -21.40 -22.79
N ASP A 521 10.65 -20.92 -22.70
CA ASP A 521 11.19 -20.23 -21.53
C ASP A 521 10.48 -18.90 -21.26
N ASN A 522 10.16 -18.12 -22.30
CA ASN A 522 9.41 -16.87 -22.15
C ASN A 522 7.96 -17.12 -21.71
N LEU A 523 7.32 -18.19 -22.23
CA LEU A 523 5.97 -18.61 -21.78
C LEU A 523 5.96 -19.00 -20.31
N ASP A 524 6.91 -19.81 -19.88
CA ASP A 524 7.02 -20.24 -18.46
C ASP A 524 7.34 -19.05 -17.54
N LYS A 525 8.24 -18.15 -17.97
CA LYS A 525 8.50 -16.91 -17.24
C LYS A 525 7.26 -16.02 -17.13
N ALA A 526 6.53 -15.82 -18.21
CA ALA A 526 5.31 -15.00 -18.20
C ALA A 526 4.26 -15.56 -17.23
N ARG A 527 4.04 -16.88 -17.25
CA ARG A 527 3.17 -17.56 -16.30
C ARG A 527 3.58 -17.30 -14.85
N LYS A 528 4.86 -17.52 -14.52
CA LYS A 528 5.41 -17.28 -13.17
C LYS A 528 5.32 -15.83 -12.74
N VAL A 529 5.46 -14.89 -13.67
CA VAL A 529 5.32 -13.46 -13.40
C VAL A 529 3.87 -13.11 -13.08
N ILE A 530 2.88 -13.68 -13.80
CA ILE A 530 1.46 -13.49 -13.52
C ILE A 530 1.07 -14.09 -12.17
N GLU A 531 1.50 -15.30 -11.84
CA GLU A 531 1.25 -15.89 -10.52
C GLU A 531 1.86 -15.03 -9.40
N SER A 532 3.05 -14.45 -9.63
CA SER A 532 3.68 -13.54 -8.70
C SER A 532 2.93 -12.20 -8.53
N LEU A 533 2.30 -11.71 -9.60
CA LEU A 533 1.43 -10.53 -9.54
C LEU A 533 0.20 -10.83 -8.69
N GLN A 534 -0.47 -11.96 -8.91
CA GLN A 534 -1.65 -12.34 -8.13
C GLN A 534 -1.32 -12.53 -6.65
N LEU A 535 -0.18 -13.15 -6.35
CA LEU A 535 0.29 -13.24 -4.98
C LEU A 535 0.53 -11.86 -4.35
N ALA A 536 1.14 -10.94 -5.10
CA ALA A 536 1.36 -9.58 -4.64
C ALA A 536 0.03 -8.80 -4.45
N GLU A 537 -0.98 -9.06 -5.27
CA GLU A 537 -2.33 -8.52 -5.11
C GLU A 537 -3.01 -9.03 -3.83
N LEU A 538 -2.90 -10.33 -3.54
CA LEU A 538 -3.44 -10.93 -2.32
C LEU A 538 -2.74 -10.41 -1.06
N ASP A 539 -1.41 -10.32 -1.05
CA ASP A 539 -0.67 -9.74 0.06
C ASP A 539 -1.07 -8.28 0.30
N ASN A 540 -1.24 -7.51 -0.78
CA ASN A 540 -1.72 -6.13 -0.69
C ASN A 540 -3.16 -6.07 -0.13
N PHE A 541 -4.03 -7.00 -0.50
CA PHE A 541 -5.39 -7.12 0.02
C PHE A 541 -5.38 -7.36 1.53
N PHE A 542 -4.63 -8.37 2.00
CA PHE A 542 -4.58 -8.73 3.43
C PHE A 542 -3.69 -7.82 4.27
N ARG A 543 -2.81 -7.06 3.65
CA ARG A 543 -1.75 -6.28 4.33
C ARG A 543 -0.89 -7.13 5.27
N GLN A 544 -0.75 -8.38 4.96
CA GLN A 544 0.09 -9.33 5.68
C GLN A 544 0.83 -10.18 4.66
N ALA A 545 2.15 -10.12 4.67
CA ALA A 545 2.97 -11.05 3.91
C ALA A 545 3.02 -12.40 4.63
N CYS A 546 1.91 -13.13 4.60
CA CYS A 546 1.75 -14.39 5.34
C CYS A 546 1.63 -15.62 4.44
N LEU A 547 1.76 -15.44 3.12
CA LEU A 547 1.62 -16.53 2.18
C LEU A 547 3.00 -17.07 1.80
N ASP A 548 3.47 -18.08 2.53
CA ASP A 548 4.63 -18.87 2.12
C ASP A 548 4.20 -19.81 0.99
N SER A 549 4.48 -19.41 -0.24
CA SER A 549 4.22 -20.26 -1.41
C SER A 549 5.32 -21.33 -1.50
N LYS A 550 4.92 -22.59 -1.59
CA LYS A 550 5.83 -23.66 -2.01
C LYS A 550 5.72 -23.80 -3.52
N PRO A 551 6.84 -23.71 -4.27
CA PRO A 551 6.78 -23.91 -5.72
C PRO A 551 6.21 -25.30 -6.02
N VAL A 552 5.11 -25.35 -6.76
CA VAL A 552 4.49 -26.58 -7.26
C VAL A 552 4.55 -26.55 -8.78
N GLN A 553 5.07 -27.61 -9.38
CA GLN A 553 5.06 -27.74 -10.84
C GLN A 553 3.71 -28.25 -11.32
N ILE A 554 3.23 -27.76 -12.46
CA ILE A 554 1.94 -28.18 -13.04
C ILE A 554 1.89 -29.70 -13.24
N ASP A 555 3.02 -30.29 -13.65
CA ASP A 555 3.16 -31.73 -13.91
C ASP A 555 2.97 -32.60 -12.63
N ASP A 556 3.19 -32.02 -11.45
CA ASP A 556 3.03 -32.72 -10.17
C ASP A 556 1.56 -32.72 -9.68
N ILE A 557 0.70 -31.92 -10.33
CA ILE A 557 -0.67 -31.61 -9.84
C ILE A 557 -1.71 -32.58 -10.36
N ASP A 558 -1.59 -33.08 -11.57
CA ASP A 558 -2.58 -33.97 -12.19
C ASP A 558 -1.97 -35.29 -12.65
N GLN A 559 -1.98 -36.28 -11.76
CA GLN A 559 -1.51 -37.63 -12.08
C GLN A 559 -2.33 -38.27 -13.21
N GLN A 560 -3.58 -37.86 -13.42
CA GLN A 560 -4.43 -38.36 -14.49
C GLN A 560 -4.30 -37.57 -15.80
N ARG A 561 -3.54 -36.50 -15.80
CA ARG A 561 -3.27 -35.66 -16.98
C ARG A 561 -4.52 -35.25 -17.77
N GLN A 562 -5.61 -34.87 -17.05
CA GLN A 562 -6.88 -34.45 -17.65
C GLN A 562 -7.23 -32.98 -17.38
N THR A 563 -6.28 -32.20 -16.90
CA THR A 563 -6.48 -30.81 -16.51
C THR A 563 -5.69 -29.87 -17.44
N ALA A 564 -6.39 -28.87 -17.99
CA ALA A 564 -5.76 -27.71 -18.62
C ALA A 564 -5.78 -26.53 -17.65
N VAL A 565 -4.66 -25.79 -17.55
CA VAL A 565 -4.58 -24.55 -16.78
C VAL A 565 -4.49 -23.37 -17.75
N ILE A 566 -5.37 -22.39 -17.56
CA ILE A 566 -5.62 -21.31 -18.50
C ILE A 566 -5.34 -19.97 -17.79
N TYR A 567 -4.42 -19.20 -18.37
CA TYR A 567 -4.00 -17.88 -17.87
C TYR A 567 -4.40 -16.80 -18.89
N PRO A 568 -5.61 -16.25 -18.84
CA PRO A 568 -6.02 -15.15 -19.68
C PRO A 568 -5.44 -13.84 -19.12
N VAL A 569 -4.44 -13.27 -19.78
CA VAL A 569 -3.72 -12.06 -19.35
C VAL A 569 -4.23 -10.85 -20.11
N ILE A 570 -4.72 -9.84 -19.39
CA ILE A 570 -5.22 -8.58 -19.96
C ILE A 570 -4.04 -7.62 -20.13
N LEU A 571 -3.58 -7.45 -21.37
CA LEU A 571 -2.56 -6.47 -21.75
C LEU A 571 -3.21 -5.19 -22.30
N SER A 572 -2.45 -4.14 -22.53
CA SER A 572 -2.97 -2.82 -22.96
C SER A 572 -3.69 -2.87 -24.30
N ASP A 573 -3.25 -3.74 -25.23
CA ASP A 573 -3.68 -3.81 -26.62
C ASP A 573 -4.19 -5.20 -27.06
N ARG A 574 -4.18 -6.18 -26.16
CA ARG A 574 -4.56 -7.57 -26.46
C ARG A 574 -4.89 -8.37 -25.22
N ILE A 575 -5.59 -9.49 -25.43
CA ILE A 575 -5.68 -10.58 -24.47
C ILE A 575 -4.71 -11.67 -24.90
N ALA A 576 -3.79 -12.03 -24.02
CA ALA A 576 -2.82 -13.10 -24.23
C ALA A 576 -3.19 -14.28 -23.31
N THR A 577 -3.67 -15.37 -23.89
CA THR A 577 -4.09 -16.56 -23.14
C THR A 577 -3.00 -17.62 -23.22
N ILE A 578 -2.31 -17.86 -22.10
CA ILE A 578 -1.38 -18.99 -21.97
C ILE A 578 -2.19 -20.21 -21.53
N VAL A 579 -2.04 -21.31 -22.23
CA VAL A 579 -2.70 -22.58 -21.92
C VAL A 579 -1.66 -23.64 -21.64
N SER A 580 -1.71 -24.25 -20.46
CA SER A 580 -0.95 -25.43 -20.11
C SER A 580 -1.79 -26.67 -20.37
N LEU A 581 -1.34 -27.54 -21.28
CA LEU A 581 -2.03 -28.73 -21.72
C LEU A 581 -1.38 -30.00 -21.16
N PRO A 582 -2.18 -31.03 -20.75
CA PRO A 582 -1.65 -32.29 -20.31
C PRO A 582 -1.06 -33.11 -21.47
N ASN A 583 -0.27 -34.13 -21.15
CA ASN A 583 0.26 -35.13 -22.09
C ASN A 583 1.24 -34.61 -23.18
N GLN A 584 1.76 -33.41 -23.08
CA GLN A 584 2.76 -32.89 -24.00
C GLN A 584 4.16 -32.97 -23.39
N GLN A 585 5.19 -33.05 -24.22
CA GLN A 585 6.57 -32.86 -23.74
C GLN A 585 6.69 -31.49 -23.07
N LYS A 586 7.49 -31.37 -22.04
CA LYS A 586 7.59 -30.16 -21.19
C LYS A 586 7.71 -28.86 -22.01
N ASP A 587 8.46 -28.90 -23.10
CA ASP A 587 8.67 -27.74 -23.98
C ASP A 587 7.48 -27.43 -24.91
N LYS A 588 6.48 -28.33 -24.99
CA LYS A 588 5.28 -28.18 -25.83
C LYS A 588 3.97 -28.10 -25.05
N SER A 589 4.05 -28.17 -23.71
CA SER A 589 2.88 -28.15 -22.85
C SER A 589 2.23 -26.77 -22.74
N LEU A 590 2.99 -25.70 -22.99
CA LEU A 590 2.49 -24.32 -22.97
C LEU A 590 2.25 -23.81 -24.39
N LYS A 591 1.07 -23.23 -24.61
CA LYS A 591 0.69 -22.56 -25.83
C LYS A 591 0.20 -21.15 -25.57
N LEU A 592 0.44 -20.25 -26.52
CA LEU A 592 -0.05 -18.87 -26.48
C LEU A 592 -1.13 -18.65 -27.54
N HIS A 593 -2.25 -18.10 -27.15
CA HIS A 593 -3.27 -17.59 -28.03
C HIS A 593 -3.48 -16.10 -27.79
N THR A 594 -3.45 -15.28 -28.82
CA THR A 594 -3.53 -13.83 -28.74
C THR A 594 -4.75 -13.31 -29.48
N VAL A 595 -5.55 -12.49 -28.82
CA VAL A 595 -6.66 -11.75 -29.44
C VAL A 595 -6.37 -10.27 -29.31
N VAL A 596 -6.20 -9.58 -30.42
CA VAL A 596 -5.92 -8.14 -30.46
C VAL A 596 -7.21 -7.37 -30.16
N ILE A 597 -7.25 -6.76 -29.00
CA ILE A 597 -8.36 -5.94 -28.52
C ILE A 597 -7.85 -4.94 -27.47
N PRO A 598 -8.25 -3.64 -27.55
CA PRO A 598 -7.88 -2.67 -26.54
C PRO A 598 -8.41 -3.07 -25.14
N LYS A 599 -7.57 -2.93 -24.10
CA LYS A 599 -7.91 -3.24 -22.72
C LYS A 599 -9.26 -2.62 -22.30
N ASN A 600 -9.47 -1.33 -22.59
CA ASN A 600 -10.69 -0.64 -22.20
C ASN A 600 -11.95 -1.25 -22.84
N THR A 601 -11.88 -1.65 -24.11
CA THR A 601 -13.00 -2.31 -24.82
C THR A 601 -13.31 -3.64 -24.16
N PHE A 602 -12.30 -4.44 -23.87
CA PHE A 602 -12.46 -5.74 -23.21
C PHE A 602 -13.07 -5.58 -21.82
N GLU A 603 -12.47 -4.73 -20.96
CA GLU A 603 -12.94 -4.52 -19.60
C GLU A 603 -14.36 -3.93 -19.54
N THR A 604 -14.72 -3.04 -20.47
CA THR A 604 -16.08 -2.50 -20.57
C THR A 604 -17.07 -3.60 -20.91
N THR A 605 -16.75 -4.47 -21.87
CA THR A 605 -17.62 -5.60 -22.26
C THR A 605 -17.80 -6.60 -21.10
N VAL A 606 -16.73 -6.91 -20.35
CA VAL A 606 -16.82 -7.79 -19.16
C VAL A 606 -17.69 -7.17 -18.07
N LYS A 607 -17.55 -5.87 -17.82
CA LYS A 607 -18.41 -5.13 -16.87
C LYS A 607 -19.88 -5.09 -17.32
N GLU A 608 -20.13 -4.96 -18.60
CA GLU A 608 -21.48 -5.04 -19.16
C GLU A 608 -22.05 -6.45 -19.01
N LEU A 609 -21.29 -7.50 -19.25
CA LEU A 609 -21.73 -8.88 -19.00
C LEU A 609 -22.17 -9.07 -17.56
N TYR A 610 -21.32 -8.63 -16.61
CA TYR A 610 -21.66 -8.67 -15.18
C TYR A 610 -22.99 -7.97 -14.88
N LYS A 611 -23.17 -6.73 -15.38
CA LYS A 611 -24.41 -5.98 -15.14
C LYS A 611 -25.64 -6.61 -15.77
N LYS A 612 -25.52 -7.12 -17.00
CA LYS A 612 -26.65 -7.65 -17.77
C LYS A 612 -27.14 -9.01 -17.23
N ILE A 613 -26.29 -9.77 -16.55
CA ILE A 613 -26.67 -11.08 -15.99
C ILE A 613 -27.70 -10.95 -14.86
N PHE A 614 -27.83 -9.77 -14.22
CA PHE A 614 -28.84 -9.49 -13.21
C PHE A 614 -30.22 -9.20 -13.79
N ALA A 615 -30.35 -8.94 -15.08
CA ALA A 615 -31.62 -8.70 -15.75
C ALA A 615 -32.27 -10.05 -16.12
N VAL A 616 -32.81 -10.77 -15.14
CA VAL A 616 -33.33 -12.15 -15.30
C VAL A 616 -34.42 -12.28 -16.34
N SER A 617 -35.17 -11.20 -16.65
CA SER A 617 -36.22 -11.19 -17.69
C SER A 617 -35.70 -10.92 -19.11
N ALA A 618 -34.42 -10.52 -19.24
CA ALA A 618 -33.85 -10.15 -20.54
C ALA A 618 -32.71 -11.12 -20.94
N HIS A 619 -32.63 -11.42 -22.23
CA HIS A 619 -31.55 -12.28 -22.73
C HIS A 619 -30.38 -11.50 -23.32
N GLU A 620 -30.28 -10.21 -23.02
CA GLU A 620 -29.21 -9.34 -23.56
C GLU A 620 -27.80 -9.77 -23.12
N PHE A 621 -27.68 -10.41 -21.97
CA PHE A 621 -26.40 -10.93 -21.50
C PHE A 621 -25.81 -11.98 -22.46
N ILE A 622 -26.63 -12.76 -23.18
CA ILE A 622 -26.18 -13.81 -24.08
C ILE A 622 -25.23 -13.24 -25.14
N ARG A 623 -25.58 -12.12 -25.75
CA ARG A 623 -24.76 -11.49 -26.80
C ARG A 623 -23.38 -11.05 -26.23
N THR A 624 -23.37 -10.47 -25.05
CA THR A 624 -22.13 -10.04 -24.39
C THR A 624 -21.30 -11.25 -23.94
N SER A 625 -21.96 -12.30 -23.44
CA SER A 625 -21.33 -13.57 -23.08
C SER A 625 -20.70 -14.27 -24.30
N GLN A 626 -21.35 -14.23 -25.47
CA GLN A 626 -20.81 -14.73 -26.74
C GLN A 626 -19.53 -14.01 -27.15
N GLN A 627 -19.48 -12.68 -27.00
CA GLN A 627 -18.29 -11.89 -27.30
C GLN A 627 -17.11 -12.31 -26.39
N VAL A 628 -17.34 -12.39 -25.09
CA VAL A 628 -16.30 -12.81 -24.13
C VAL A 628 -15.87 -14.26 -24.40
N TYR A 629 -16.80 -15.16 -24.73
CA TYR A 629 -16.48 -16.53 -25.15
C TYR A 629 -15.55 -16.56 -26.36
N ASP A 630 -15.87 -15.78 -27.41
CA ASP A 630 -15.10 -15.73 -28.64
C ASP A 630 -13.68 -15.17 -28.46
N TRP A 631 -13.47 -14.34 -27.40
CA TRP A 631 -12.15 -13.80 -27.07
C TRP A 631 -11.32 -14.73 -26.18
N LEU A 632 -11.95 -15.47 -25.27
CA LEU A 632 -11.24 -16.27 -24.25
C LEU A 632 -11.18 -17.77 -24.57
N ILE A 633 -12.29 -18.34 -25.02
CA ILE A 633 -12.44 -19.79 -25.15
C ILE A 633 -12.29 -20.26 -26.59
N ARG A 634 -12.86 -19.53 -27.54
CA ARG A 634 -12.79 -19.91 -28.96
C ARG A 634 -11.36 -20.13 -29.46
N PRO A 635 -10.39 -19.29 -29.17
CA PRO A 635 -9.02 -19.47 -29.65
C PRO A 635 -8.34 -20.74 -29.17
N ILE A 636 -8.70 -21.21 -27.94
CA ILE A 636 -8.08 -22.37 -27.30
C ILE A 636 -8.89 -23.66 -27.49
N GLU A 637 -10.08 -23.59 -28.04
CA GLU A 637 -11.06 -24.69 -28.08
C GLU A 637 -10.53 -25.95 -28.79
N THR A 638 -9.85 -25.80 -29.91
CA THR A 638 -9.26 -26.90 -30.66
C THR A 638 -8.20 -27.63 -29.83
N ASP A 639 -7.36 -26.91 -29.14
CA ASP A 639 -6.33 -27.49 -28.30
C ASP A 639 -6.92 -28.26 -27.10
N LEU A 640 -7.95 -27.70 -26.47
CA LEU A 640 -8.67 -28.37 -25.36
C LEU A 640 -9.30 -29.70 -25.84
N GLN A 641 -9.94 -29.68 -27.01
CA GLN A 641 -10.58 -30.88 -27.57
C GLN A 641 -9.55 -31.96 -27.93
N ASN A 642 -8.44 -31.56 -28.57
CA ASN A 642 -7.40 -32.49 -28.98
C ASN A 642 -6.60 -33.09 -27.81
N SER A 643 -6.59 -32.42 -26.66
CA SER A 643 -5.86 -32.89 -25.50
C SER A 643 -6.68 -33.74 -24.53
N GLY A 644 -7.96 -34.00 -24.83
CA GLY A 644 -8.84 -34.85 -24.02
C GLY A 644 -9.04 -34.37 -22.56
N VAL A 645 -8.94 -33.08 -22.33
CA VAL A 645 -9.10 -32.49 -20.98
C VAL A 645 -10.54 -32.59 -20.50
N LYS A 646 -10.69 -32.79 -19.20
CA LYS A 646 -11.98 -32.78 -18.50
C LYS A 646 -12.11 -31.61 -17.52
N ASN A 647 -10.98 -31.10 -17.02
CA ASN A 647 -10.97 -30.01 -16.05
C ASN A 647 -10.32 -28.78 -16.66
N LEU A 648 -10.96 -27.63 -16.52
CA LEU A 648 -10.42 -26.31 -16.86
C LEU A 648 -10.19 -25.52 -15.56
N VAL A 649 -8.94 -25.19 -15.31
CA VAL A 649 -8.55 -24.40 -14.14
C VAL A 649 -8.09 -23.04 -14.62
N PHE A 650 -8.76 -21.99 -14.17
CA PHE A 650 -8.50 -20.63 -14.59
C PHE A 650 -7.71 -19.85 -13.54
N VAL A 651 -6.65 -19.20 -13.97
CA VAL A 651 -5.94 -18.17 -13.20
C VAL A 651 -6.39 -16.82 -13.75
N LEU A 652 -7.49 -16.30 -13.22
CA LEU A 652 -8.20 -15.15 -13.79
C LEU A 652 -7.50 -13.83 -13.45
N ASP A 653 -7.37 -12.96 -14.44
CA ASP A 653 -6.74 -11.66 -14.34
C ASP A 653 -7.76 -10.52 -14.33
N GLY A 654 -7.55 -9.55 -13.44
CA GLY A 654 -8.29 -8.29 -13.41
C GLY A 654 -9.82 -8.45 -13.36
N THR A 655 -10.54 -7.82 -14.29
CA THR A 655 -12.01 -7.84 -14.34
C THR A 655 -12.62 -9.21 -14.61
N LEU A 656 -11.85 -10.18 -15.12
CA LEU A 656 -12.33 -11.53 -15.33
C LEU A 656 -12.67 -12.26 -14.03
N GLN A 657 -12.10 -11.85 -12.91
CA GLN A 657 -12.38 -12.41 -11.60
C GLN A 657 -13.84 -12.19 -11.15
N SER A 658 -14.55 -11.22 -11.74
CA SER A 658 -15.92 -10.87 -11.36
C SER A 658 -17.01 -11.60 -12.15
N ILE A 659 -16.66 -12.36 -13.20
CA ILE A 659 -17.64 -13.04 -14.04
C ILE A 659 -17.58 -14.57 -13.91
N PRO A 660 -18.74 -15.25 -13.99
CA PRO A 660 -18.78 -16.71 -13.99
C PRO A 660 -18.35 -17.27 -15.36
N ILE A 661 -17.16 -17.84 -15.44
CA ILE A 661 -16.64 -18.44 -16.67
C ILE A 661 -17.54 -19.57 -17.18
N SER A 662 -18.21 -20.30 -16.29
CA SER A 662 -19.19 -21.36 -16.58
C SER A 662 -20.36 -20.90 -17.47
N ALA A 663 -20.74 -19.60 -17.37
CA ALA A 663 -21.85 -18.99 -18.11
C ALA A 663 -21.44 -18.35 -19.44
N LEU A 664 -20.20 -18.48 -19.87
CA LEU A 664 -19.79 -18.05 -21.20
C LEU A 664 -20.50 -18.89 -22.26
N TYR A 665 -21.08 -18.22 -23.29
CA TYR A 665 -21.99 -18.82 -24.25
C TYR A 665 -21.37 -19.03 -25.62
N ASP A 666 -21.32 -20.27 -26.09
CA ASP A 666 -20.90 -20.60 -27.43
C ASP A 666 -22.03 -20.37 -28.44
N ARG A 667 -21.88 -19.36 -29.33
CA ARG A 667 -22.87 -19.02 -30.33
C ARG A 667 -23.00 -20.11 -31.44
N GLN A 668 -21.93 -20.88 -31.71
CA GLN A 668 -21.93 -21.90 -32.74
C GLN A 668 -22.66 -23.16 -32.28
N LYS A 669 -22.39 -23.59 -31.04
CA LYS A 669 -23.02 -24.79 -30.48
C LYS A 669 -24.31 -24.48 -29.68
N LYS A 670 -24.64 -23.18 -29.51
CA LYS A 670 -25.82 -22.70 -28.77
C LYS A 670 -25.91 -23.26 -27.35
N GLN A 671 -24.80 -23.28 -26.62
CA GLN A 671 -24.71 -23.83 -25.27
C GLN A 671 -23.72 -23.05 -24.41
N TYR A 672 -23.92 -23.11 -23.09
CA TYR A 672 -22.97 -22.57 -22.13
C TYR A 672 -21.71 -23.43 -22.03
N LEU A 673 -20.60 -22.85 -21.60
CA LEU A 673 -19.33 -23.56 -21.42
C LEU A 673 -19.49 -24.76 -20.48
N ILE A 674 -20.27 -24.64 -19.41
CA ILE A 674 -20.56 -25.72 -18.44
C ILE A 674 -21.23 -26.94 -19.10
N GLN A 675 -21.98 -26.75 -20.17
CA GLN A 675 -22.66 -27.83 -20.92
C GLN A 675 -21.70 -28.61 -21.81
N LYS A 676 -20.50 -28.11 -22.05
CA LYS A 676 -19.46 -28.77 -22.87
C LYS A 676 -18.71 -29.89 -22.13
N GLN A 677 -19.19 -30.34 -21.02
CA GLN A 677 -18.61 -31.43 -20.21
C GLN A 677 -17.27 -31.10 -19.56
N TYR A 678 -16.93 -29.81 -19.40
CA TYR A 678 -15.78 -29.40 -18.62
C TYR A 678 -16.15 -29.07 -17.18
N ASN A 679 -15.40 -29.63 -16.24
CA ASN A 679 -15.41 -29.22 -14.85
C ASN A 679 -14.57 -27.93 -14.72
N ILE A 680 -15.09 -26.92 -14.07
CA ILE A 680 -14.46 -25.59 -14.02
C ILE A 680 -14.08 -25.25 -12.58
N ALA A 681 -12.85 -24.83 -12.39
CA ALA A 681 -12.36 -24.28 -11.14
C ALA A 681 -11.52 -23.03 -11.39
N ILE A 682 -11.34 -22.22 -10.36
CA ILE A 682 -10.52 -21.02 -10.35
C ILE A 682 -9.40 -21.21 -9.33
N THR A 683 -8.22 -20.68 -9.60
CA THR A 683 -7.13 -20.60 -8.62
C THR A 683 -6.46 -19.25 -8.69
N PRO A 684 -6.06 -18.68 -7.55
CA PRO A 684 -5.24 -17.46 -7.53
C PRO A 684 -3.79 -17.71 -7.97
N GLY A 685 -3.39 -18.99 -8.08
CA GLY A 685 -2.08 -19.44 -8.53
C GLY A 685 -1.82 -20.86 -8.01
N LEU A 686 -1.12 -21.65 -8.81
CA LEU A 686 -0.83 -23.04 -8.44
C LEU A 686 0.15 -23.16 -7.28
N GLU A 687 1.02 -22.17 -7.12
CA GLU A 687 1.98 -22.11 -6.01
C GLU A 687 1.31 -21.88 -4.64
N LEU A 688 0.09 -21.38 -4.61
CA LEU A 688 -0.62 -21.01 -3.38
C LEU A 688 -1.47 -22.12 -2.81
N LEU A 689 -2.11 -22.93 -3.66
CA LEU A 689 -3.03 -23.98 -3.28
C LEU A 689 -2.71 -25.24 -4.08
N PRO A 690 -1.71 -26.03 -3.66
CA PRO A 690 -1.38 -27.28 -4.34
C PRO A 690 -2.54 -28.26 -4.25
N PRO A 691 -3.10 -28.75 -5.37
CA PRO A 691 -4.20 -29.69 -5.35
C PRO A 691 -3.77 -31.05 -4.77
N GLN A 692 -4.58 -31.56 -3.89
CA GLN A 692 -4.45 -32.89 -3.33
C GLN A 692 -5.80 -33.62 -3.43
N PRO A 693 -5.82 -34.90 -3.77
CA PRO A 693 -7.09 -35.64 -3.80
C PRO A 693 -7.75 -35.66 -2.40
N LEU A 694 -9.08 -35.68 -2.38
CA LEU A 694 -9.84 -35.84 -1.14
C LEU A 694 -9.34 -37.09 -0.41
N ALA A 695 -9.08 -36.94 0.88
CA ALA A 695 -8.71 -38.09 1.69
C ALA A 695 -9.82 -39.15 1.67
N LYS A 696 -9.50 -40.42 1.40
CA LYS A 696 -10.46 -41.53 1.37
C LYS A 696 -11.08 -41.88 2.73
N LYS A 697 -10.85 -41.09 3.78
CA LYS A 697 -11.52 -41.21 5.07
C LYS A 697 -12.97 -40.72 4.93
N GLN A 698 -13.93 -41.29 5.71
CA GLN A 698 -15.29 -40.80 5.78
C GLN A 698 -15.29 -39.29 6.01
N LEU A 699 -15.61 -38.54 4.94
CA LEU A 699 -15.74 -37.09 5.04
C LEU A 699 -16.89 -36.75 5.96
N GLN A 700 -16.66 -35.87 6.92
CA GLN A 700 -17.71 -35.29 7.78
C GLN A 700 -17.95 -33.85 7.39
N ALA A 701 -19.14 -33.36 7.63
CA ALA A 701 -19.46 -31.95 7.44
C ALA A 701 -19.79 -31.30 8.79
N LEU A 702 -19.16 -30.16 9.07
CA LEU A 702 -19.57 -29.25 10.13
C LEU A 702 -20.41 -28.15 9.47
N VAL A 703 -21.68 -28.05 9.88
CA VAL A 703 -22.64 -27.15 9.23
C VAL A 703 -23.20 -26.13 10.22
N GLY A 704 -23.25 -24.87 9.78
CA GLY A 704 -23.81 -23.79 10.57
C GLY A 704 -24.41 -22.68 9.70
N GLY A 705 -25.30 -21.86 10.26
CA GLY A 705 -25.90 -20.81 9.46
C GLY A 705 -26.86 -19.88 10.19
N LEU A 706 -27.36 -18.90 9.44
CA LEU A 706 -28.34 -17.90 9.85
C LEU A 706 -29.58 -17.99 8.94
N SER A 707 -30.74 -18.37 9.51
CA SER A 707 -32.00 -18.39 8.78
C SER A 707 -32.88 -17.17 9.07
N GLU A 708 -32.69 -16.50 10.21
CA GLU A 708 -33.46 -15.33 10.62
C GLU A 708 -32.85 -14.01 10.15
N ALA A 709 -33.69 -13.01 9.95
CA ALA A 709 -33.23 -11.66 9.58
C ALA A 709 -32.36 -11.03 10.69
N ARG A 710 -31.26 -10.36 10.32
CA ARG A 710 -30.33 -9.66 11.23
C ARG A 710 -29.80 -8.37 10.60
N ASP A 711 -29.75 -7.32 11.41
CA ASP A 711 -29.36 -5.98 10.96
C ASP A 711 -30.16 -5.58 9.71
N GLU A 712 -29.50 -5.12 8.66
CA GLU A 712 -30.10 -4.81 7.35
C GLU A 712 -30.29 -6.03 6.43
N PHE A 713 -29.91 -7.24 6.88
CA PHE A 713 -29.98 -8.44 6.04
C PHE A 713 -31.31 -9.20 6.22
N PRO A 714 -31.95 -9.61 5.11
CA PRO A 714 -33.22 -10.34 5.16
C PRO A 714 -33.05 -11.76 5.69
N ALA A 715 -34.17 -12.40 6.07
CA ALA A 715 -34.16 -13.79 6.43
C ALA A 715 -33.80 -14.71 5.25
N LEU A 716 -33.17 -15.83 5.56
CA LEU A 716 -32.80 -16.92 4.64
C LEU A 716 -33.48 -18.23 5.05
N PRO A 717 -34.80 -18.39 4.88
CA PRO A 717 -35.52 -19.58 5.32
C PRO A 717 -35.05 -20.88 4.66
N GLY A 718 -34.47 -20.79 3.44
CA GLY A 718 -33.86 -21.92 2.74
C GLY A 718 -32.68 -22.52 3.47
N VAL A 719 -31.92 -21.73 4.27
CA VAL A 719 -30.76 -22.19 5.05
C VAL A 719 -31.18 -23.35 6.01
N LYS A 720 -32.28 -23.19 6.73
CA LYS A 720 -32.74 -24.23 7.64
C LYS A 720 -33.05 -25.52 6.89
N TYR A 721 -33.77 -25.42 5.77
CA TYR A 721 -34.09 -26.56 4.91
C TYR A 721 -32.82 -27.20 4.32
N GLU A 722 -31.90 -26.38 3.83
CA GLU A 722 -30.60 -26.81 3.28
C GLU A 722 -29.81 -27.65 4.30
N LEU A 723 -29.61 -27.13 5.51
CA LEU A 723 -28.84 -27.81 6.56
C LEU A 723 -29.53 -29.08 7.06
N GLU A 724 -30.88 -29.14 7.13
CA GLU A 724 -31.64 -30.33 7.46
C GLU A 724 -31.50 -31.44 6.40
N GLN A 725 -31.57 -31.06 5.11
CA GLN A 725 -31.37 -32.02 4.01
C GLN A 725 -29.93 -32.54 3.93
N ILE A 726 -28.93 -31.69 4.16
CA ILE A 726 -27.52 -32.10 4.18
C ILE A 726 -27.28 -33.19 5.23
N LYS A 727 -27.90 -33.11 6.43
CA LYS A 727 -27.79 -34.12 7.47
C LYS A 727 -28.35 -35.49 7.07
N THR A 728 -29.36 -35.52 6.21
CA THR A 728 -29.92 -36.79 5.73
C THR A 728 -29.05 -37.47 4.68
N ILE A 729 -28.23 -36.68 3.97
CA ILE A 729 -27.40 -37.12 2.85
C ILE A 729 -25.99 -37.45 3.31
N PHE A 730 -25.48 -36.68 4.30
CA PHE A 730 -24.07 -36.67 4.65
C PHE A 730 -23.84 -36.71 6.17
N SER A 731 -22.78 -37.40 6.60
CA SER A 731 -22.43 -37.45 8.03
C SER A 731 -22.01 -36.04 8.53
N THR A 732 -22.70 -35.54 9.54
CA THR A 732 -22.40 -34.24 10.15
C THR A 732 -21.80 -34.40 11.54
N SER A 733 -20.74 -33.66 11.86
CA SER A 733 -20.11 -33.64 13.19
C SER A 733 -20.75 -32.62 14.14
N GLY A 734 -21.42 -31.61 13.63
CA GLY A 734 -22.07 -30.55 14.39
C GLY A 734 -23.05 -29.75 13.54
N ASN A 735 -23.96 -29.05 14.21
CA ASN A 735 -24.94 -28.16 13.59
C ASN A 735 -25.30 -27.03 14.55
N PHE A 736 -25.02 -25.79 14.12
CA PHE A 736 -25.32 -24.61 14.90
C PHE A 736 -26.03 -23.57 14.03
N LEU A 737 -27.26 -23.25 14.40
CA LEU A 737 -28.16 -22.40 13.63
C LEU A 737 -28.63 -21.22 14.48
N ASP A 738 -28.86 -20.08 13.85
CA ASP A 738 -29.44 -18.86 14.41
C ASP A 738 -28.76 -18.41 15.71
N GLN A 739 -29.40 -18.43 16.85
CA GLN A 739 -28.87 -17.96 18.14
C GLN A 739 -27.56 -18.66 18.55
N ASN A 740 -27.35 -19.88 18.07
CA ASN A 740 -26.11 -20.62 18.29
C ASN A 740 -25.00 -20.29 17.25
N PHE A 741 -25.32 -19.54 16.19
CA PHE A 741 -24.36 -19.15 15.17
C PHE A 741 -23.58 -17.88 15.59
N THR A 742 -22.77 -18.00 16.61
CA THR A 742 -21.93 -16.90 17.15
C THR A 742 -20.44 -17.13 16.85
N PRO A 743 -19.58 -16.08 16.83
CA PRO A 743 -18.13 -16.26 16.65
C PRO A 743 -17.52 -17.25 17.63
N GLN A 744 -17.97 -17.24 18.89
CA GLN A 744 -17.48 -18.12 19.95
C GLN A 744 -17.85 -19.58 19.66
N THR A 745 -19.09 -19.84 19.26
CA THR A 745 -19.54 -21.19 18.89
C THR A 745 -18.81 -21.69 17.64
N ILE A 746 -18.66 -20.82 16.61
CA ILE A 746 -17.91 -21.13 15.39
C ILE A 746 -16.47 -21.53 15.73
N GLU A 747 -15.80 -20.78 16.59
CA GLU A 747 -14.44 -21.08 17.04
C GLU A 747 -14.35 -22.40 17.81
N GLN A 748 -15.30 -22.66 18.71
CA GLN A 748 -15.33 -23.88 19.53
C GLN A 748 -15.56 -25.11 18.67
N GLU A 749 -16.56 -25.07 17.78
CA GLU A 749 -16.92 -26.19 16.90
C GLU A 749 -15.78 -26.47 15.89
N ILE A 750 -15.17 -25.45 15.32
CA ILE A 750 -14.03 -25.62 14.42
C ILE A 750 -12.83 -26.23 15.14
N LYS A 751 -12.56 -25.84 16.41
CA LYS A 751 -11.44 -26.43 17.19
C LYS A 751 -11.60 -27.92 17.46
N SER A 752 -12.83 -28.40 17.57
CA SER A 752 -13.13 -29.82 17.80
C SER A 752 -13.35 -30.61 16.51
N PHE A 753 -13.42 -29.94 15.36
CA PHE A 753 -13.73 -30.56 14.08
C PHE A 753 -12.58 -31.44 13.57
N PRO A 754 -12.83 -32.73 13.22
CA PRO A 754 -11.77 -33.61 12.75
C PRO A 754 -11.30 -33.34 11.30
N GLY A 755 -11.82 -32.29 10.67
CA GLY A 755 -11.56 -31.95 9.26
C GLY A 755 -12.62 -32.50 8.31
N GLY A 756 -12.56 -32.05 7.05
CA GLY A 756 -13.53 -32.40 6.01
C GLY A 756 -14.21 -31.16 5.41
N ILE A 757 -15.54 -31.07 5.44
CA ILE A 757 -16.30 -29.96 4.86
C ILE A 757 -16.81 -29.03 5.98
N LEU A 758 -16.39 -27.74 5.92
CA LEU A 758 -16.96 -26.68 6.75
C LEU A 758 -17.96 -25.89 5.91
N HIS A 759 -19.23 -25.94 6.28
CA HIS A 759 -20.31 -25.26 5.56
C HIS A 759 -20.95 -24.18 6.42
N LEU A 760 -20.84 -22.92 5.98
CA LEU A 760 -21.42 -21.77 6.65
C LEU A 760 -22.43 -21.09 5.71
N ALA A 761 -23.71 -21.27 6.01
CA ALA A 761 -24.83 -20.73 5.24
C ALA A 761 -25.32 -19.42 5.89
N THR A 762 -24.79 -18.29 5.49
CA THR A 762 -25.10 -16.98 6.08
C THR A 762 -24.80 -15.86 5.13
N HIS A 763 -25.41 -14.70 5.36
CA HIS A 763 -25.02 -13.50 4.66
C HIS A 763 -23.53 -13.18 4.91
N GLY A 764 -22.86 -12.71 3.89
CA GLY A 764 -21.51 -12.20 3.95
C GLY A 764 -21.28 -11.20 2.84
N LYS A 765 -20.31 -10.32 3.03
CA LYS A 765 -19.91 -9.36 2.03
C LYS A 765 -18.44 -9.55 1.71
N PHE A 766 -18.14 -9.73 0.42
CA PHE A 766 -16.77 -9.75 -0.10
C PHE A 766 -16.50 -8.46 -0.86
N SER A 767 -15.39 -7.82 -0.56
CA SER A 767 -14.95 -6.55 -1.14
C SER A 767 -13.48 -6.63 -1.49
N SER A 768 -13.01 -5.71 -2.32
CA SER A 768 -11.57 -5.45 -2.51
C SER A 768 -10.90 -4.83 -1.28
N LYS A 769 -11.69 -4.49 -0.26
CA LYS A 769 -11.21 -3.97 1.03
C LYS A 769 -11.44 -5.02 2.11
N VAL A 770 -10.36 -5.40 2.79
CA VAL A 770 -10.43 -6.42 3.85
C VAL A 770 -11.34 -6.02 5.01
N GLU A 771 -11.45 -4.73 5.29
CA GLU A 771 -12.29 -4.19 6.37
C GLU A 771 -13.78 -4.30 6.07
N ASP A 772 -14.15 -4.26 4.78
CA ASP A 772 -15.52 -4.39 4.31
C ASP A 772 -15.87 -5.85 3.99
N THR A 773 -14.95 -6.80 4.25
CA THR A 773 -15.12 -8.22 4.00
C THR A 773 -15.41 -8.94 5.31
N PHE A 774 -16.61 -9.53 5.43
CA PHE A 774 -17.10 -10.22 6.63
C PHE A 774 -18.12 -11.29 6.31
N ILE A 775 -18.37 -12.19 7.27
CA ILE A 775 -19.56 -13.06 7.35
C ILE A 775 -20.42 -12.61 8.53
N LEU A 776 -21.73 -12.66 8.36
CA LEU A 776 -22.70 -12.26 9.38
C LEU A 776 -22.90 -13.44 10.36
N THR A 777 -22.86 -13.13 11.67
CA THR A 777 -23.19 -14.05 12.75
C THR A 777 -24.38 -13.53 13.54
N TRP A 778 -24.89 -14.28 14.49
CA TRP A 778 -26.08 -13.90 15.25
C TRP A 778 -25.93 -12.54 15.95
N ASN A 779 -24.78 -12.26 16.54
CA ASN A 779 -24.56 -11.08 17.38
C ASN A 779 -23.57 -10.06 16.82
N THR A 780 -22.87 -10.36 15.71
CA THR A 780 -21.86 -9.46 15.15
C THR A 780 -21.45 -9.87 13.74
N ARG A 781 -20.70 -8.99 13.09
CA ARG A 781 -20.01 -9.29 11.83
C ARG A 781 -18.63 -9.85 12.14
N LEU A 782 -18.37 -11.07 11.71
CA LEU A 782 -17.07 -11.72 11.83
C LEU A 782 -16.23 -11.32 10.62
N ASN A 783 -15.24 -10.45 10.82
CA ASN A 783 -14.38 -10.00 9.73
C ASN A 783 -13.43 -11.12 9.27
N VAL A 784 -12.92 -10.96 8.07
CA VAL A 784 -12.08 -11.97 7.41
C VAL A 784 -10.80 -12.32 8.18
N ARG A 785 -10.23 -11.35 8.93
CA ARG A 785 -8.99 -11.59 9.70
C ARG A 785 -9.27 -12.48 10.90
N ASP A 786 -10.34 -12.19 11.65
CA ASP A 786 -10.73 -12.96 12.81
C ASP A 786 -11.16 -14.38 12.40
N PHE A 787 -11.93 -14.50 11.31
CA PHE A 787 -12.29 -15.79 10.74
C PHE A 787 -11.07 -16.61 10.31
N SER A 788 -10.11 -15.98 9.62
CA SER A 788 -8.85 -16.63 9.22
C SER A 788 -8.01 -17.08 10.43
N SER A 789 -8.03 -16.32 11.54
CA SER A 789 -7.30 -16.71 12.75
C SER A 789 -7.93 -17.95 13.42
N VAL A 790 -9.27 -18.06 13.42
CA VAL A 790 -9.98 -19.23 13.89
C VAL A 790 -9.61 -20.48 13.08
N LEU A 791 -9.61 -20.37 11.74
CA LEU A 791 -9.27 -21.48 10.85
C LEU A 791 -7.79 -21.92 10.99
N LYS A 792 -6.86 -20.96 11.13
CA LYS A 792 -5.44 -21.25 11.38
C LYS A 792 -5.19 -21.92 12.73
N SER A 793 -5.97 -21.60 13.76
CA SER A 793 -5.87 -22.27 15.07
C SER A 793 -6.22 -23.75 14.96
N HIS A 794 -7.14 -24.13 14.07
CA HIS A 794 -7.48 -25.51 13.76
C HIS A 794 -6.34 -26.23 13.04
N GLU A 795 -5.71 -25.64 12.03
CA GLU A 795 -4.57 -26.22 11.31
C GLU A 795 -3.41 -26.54 12.27
N ASN A 796 -3.12 -25.64 13.23
CA ASN A 796 -2.07 -25.81 14.23
C ASN A 796 -2.38 -26.89 15.29
N SER A 797 -3.63 -27.30 15.45
CA SER A 797 -4.06 -28.29 16.45
C SER A 797 -3.83 -29.75 16.04
N ASN A 798 -3.33 -30.04 14.85
CA ASN A 798 -3.13 -31.38 14.28
C ASN A 798 -4.41 -32.24 14.21
N GLN A 799 -5.61 -31.63 14.26
CA GLN A 799 -6.87 -32.36 14.29
C GLN A 799 -7.45 -32.72 12.91
N GLY A 800 -6.82 -32.24 11.84
CA GLY A 800 -7.26 -32.55 10.46
C GLY A 800 -7.20 -31.32 9.56
N VAL A 801 -7.53 -31.51 8.29
CA VAL A 801 -7.50 -30.44 7.28
C VAL A 801 -8.93 -30.15 6.82
N ILE A 802 -9.27 -28.88 6.67
CA ILE A 802 -10.50 -28.47 6.00
C ILE A 802 -10.30 -28.68 4.49
N ASP A 803 -10.90 -29.73 3.95
CA ASP A 803 -10.80 -30.04 2.53
C ASP A 803 -11.64 -29.11 1.66
N LEU A 804 -12.79 -28.67 2.19
CA LEU A 804 -13.71 -27.76 1.51
C LEU A 804 -14.38 -26.80 2.49
N LEU A 805 -14.21 -25.53 2.28
CA LEU A 805 -14.98 -24.47 2.91
C LEU A 805 -16.12 -24.05 1.98
N ILE A 806 -17.37 -24.08 2.45
CA ILE A 806 -18.53 -23.62 1.70
C ILE A 806 -19.11 -22.37 2.36
N LEU A 807 -19.31 -21.33 1.54
CA LEU A 807 -19.92 -20.06 1.93
C LEU A 807 -21.11 -19.81 0.98
N SER A 808 -22.30 -20.30 1.37
CA SER A 808 -23.42 -20.50 0.43
C SER A 808 -24.30 -19.27 0.18
N ALA A 809 -24.22 -18.21 1.00
CA ALA A 809 -25.11 -17.05 0.90
C ALA A 809 -24.34 -15.71 0.88
N CYS A 810 -23.08 -15.71 0.47
CA CYS A 810 -22.25 -14.53 0.45
C CYS A 810 -22.49 -13.64 -0.78
N GLU A 811 -22.29 -12.34 -0.62
CA GLU A 811 -22.42 -11.33 -1.67
C GLU A 811 -21.07 -10.67 -1.94
N THR A 812 -20.70 -10.50 -3.22
CA THR A 812 -19.63 -9.60 -3.55
C THR A 812 -20.13 -8.16 -3.59
N ALA A 813 -19.30 -7.20 -3.13
CA ALA A 813 -19.66 -5.79 -3.15
C ALA A 813 -20.04 -5.34 -4.57
N ALA A 814 -21.26 -4.87 -4.75
CA ALA A 814 -21.77 -4.43 -6.03
C ALA A 814 -20.86 -3.33 -6.64
N GLY A 815 -20.41 -3.56 -7.87
CA GLY A 815 -19.50 -2.63 -8.58
C GLY A 815 -18.01 -2.74 -8.21
N ASP A 816 -17.64 -3.61 -7.29
CA ASP A 816 -16.24 -3.87 -6.94
C ASP A 816 -15.64 -4.96 -7.84
N ASN A 817 -14.89 -4.54 -8.85
CA ASN A 817 -14.28 -5.43 -9.84
C ASN A 817 -13.22 -6.40 -9.27
N ARG A 818 -12.87 -6.27 -7.98
CA ARG A 818 -11.87 -7.09 -7.29
C ARG A 818 -12.44 -7.82 -6.07
N ALA A 819 -13.76 -7.81 -5.89
CA ALA A 819 -14.40 -8.48 -4.75
C ALA A 819 -14.11 -10.00 -4.71
N ALA A 820 -13.88 -10.62 -5.87
CA ALA A 820 -13.44 -12.02 -5.94
C ALA A 820 -12.05 -12.26 -5.32
N LEU A 821 -11.21 -11.22 -5.15
CA LEU A 821 -9.97 -11.32 -4.35
C LEU A 821 -10.28 -11.64 -2.89
N GLY A 822 -11.40 -11.14 -2.35
CA GLY A 822 -11.85 -11.48 -1.01
C GLY A 822 -12.11 -12.98 -0.86
N ILE A 823 -12.79 -13.59 -1.86
CA ILE A 823 -13.07 -15.05 -1.88
C ILE A 823 -11.76 -15.85 -2.02
N ALA A 824 -10.93 -15.50 -3.00
CA ALA A 824 -9.63 -16.15 -3.21
C ALA A 824 -8.73 -16.00 -1.98
N GLY A 825 -8.78 -14.84 -1.35
CA GLY A 825 -8.04 -14.54 -0.13
C GLY A 825 -8.48 -15.43 1.05
N ILE A 826 -9.78 -15.55 1.28
CA ILE A 826 -10.28 -16.47 2.31
C ILE A 826 -9.85 -17.90 2.02
N ALA A 827 -9.97 -18.37 0.77
CA ALA A 827 -9.51 -19.70 0.36
C ALA A 827 -8.04 -19.93 0.74
N VAL A 828 -7.17 -18.95 0.50
CA VAL A 828 -5.74 -19.07 0.78
C VAL A 828 -5.42 -18.92 2.27
N GLN A 829 -6.06 -17.98 2.98
CA GLN A 829 -5.77 -17.73 4.39
C GLN A 829 -6.42 -18.73 5.36
N SER A 830 -7.54 -19.35 4.95
CA SER A 830 -8.23 -20.32 5.78
C SER A 830 -7.47 -21.63 5.98
N GLY A 831 -6.42 -21.88 5.19
CA GLY A 831 -5.77 -23.19 5.14
C GLY A 831 -6.67 -24.28 4.53
N ALA A 832 -7.90 -23.94 4.10
CA ALA A 832 -8.78 -24.87 3.38
C ALA A 832 -8.21 -25.18 1.99
N ARG A 833 -8.25 -26.45 1.60
CA ARG A 833 -7.75 -26.88 0.28
C ARG A 833 -8.56 -26.31 -0.87
N SER A 834 -9.84 -26.05 -0.64
CA SER A 834 -10.75 -25.41 -1.59
C SER A 834 -11.85 -24.65 -0.89
N THR A 835 -12.38 -23.65 -1.59
CA THR A 835 -13.52 -22.86 -1.13
C THR A 835 -14.57 -22.81 -2.23
N LEU A 836 -15.82 -23.12 -1.90
CA LEU A 836 -17.00 -22.92 -2.73
C LEU A 836 -17.73 -21.68 -2.23
N ALA A 837 -17.84 -20.66 -3.06
CA ALA A 837 -18.48 -19.40 -2.70
C ALA A 837 -19.25 -18.82 -3.89
N THR A 838 -19.98 -17.72 -3.67
CA THR A 838 -20.80 -17.06 -4.68
C THR A 838 -20.27 -15.70 -5.09
N LEU A 839 -20.33 -15.39 -6.38
CA LEU A 839 -19.92 -14.09 -6.95
C LEU A 839 -20.93 -12.96 -6.67
N TRP A 840 -22.18 -13.30 -6.32
CA TRP A 840 -23.23 -12.36 -5.91
C TRP A 840 -24.28 -13.08 -5.07
N SER A 841 -25.13 -12.31 -4.38
CA SER A 841 -26.24 -12.85 -3.58
C SER A 841 -27.25 -13.53 -4.49
N VAL A 842 -27.53 -14.79 -4.21
CA VAL A 842 -28.41 -15.65 -5.00
C VAL A 842 -29.77 -15.80 -4.29
N ASN A 843 -30.77 -16.17 -5.06
CA ASN A 843 -32.07 -16.58 -4.50
C ASN A 843 -31.89 -17.78 -3.54
N ASP A 844 -32.45 -17.68 -2.34
CA ASP A 844 -32.32 -18.64 -1.25
C ASP A 844 -32.77 -20.06 -1.64
N GLU A 845 -33.92 -20.19 -2.37
CA GLU A 845 -34.43 -21.47 -2.88
C GLU A 845 -33.46 -22.13 -3.89
N ALA A 846 -32.91 -21.35 -4.80
CA ALA A 846 -31.95 -21.86 -5.79
C ALA A 846 -30.63 -22.30 -5.12
N THR A 847 -30.17 -21.55 -4.10
CA THR A 847 -29.00 -21.89 -3.29
C THR A 847 -29.17 -23.21 -2.58
N ALA A 848 -30.26 -23.36 -1.84
CA ALA A 848 -30.59 -24.63 -1.12
C ALA A 848 -30.66 -25.82 -2.09
N ALA A 849 -31.32 -25.65 -3.24
CA ALA A 849 -31.44 -26.71 -4.23
C ALA A 849 -30.09 -27.13 -4.81
N LEU A 850 -29.23 -26.14 -5.13
CA LEU A 850 -27.89 -26.39 -5.67
C LEU A 850 -27.01 -27.10 -4.64
N MET A 851 -26.99 -26.61 -3.38
CA MET A 851 -26.19 -27.23 -2.32
C MET A 851 -26.64 -28.65 -1.99
N ILE A 852 -27.92 -28.91 -1.90
CA ILE A 852 -28.45 -30.28 -1.69
C ILE A 852 -27.97 -31.19 -2.82
N GLN A 853 -28.07 -30.74 -4.09
CA GLN A 853 -27.61 -31.55 -5.22
C GLN A 853 -26.08 -31.74 -5.17
N PHE A 854 -25.33 -30.70 -4.83
CA PHE A 854 -23.88 -30.79 -4.68
C PHE A 854 -23.45 -31.83 -3.64
N TYR A 855 -24.12 -31.89 -2.48
CA TYR A 855 -23.83 -32.89 -1.46
C TYR A 855 -24.22 -34.31 -1.92
N LYS A 856 -25.29 -34.47 -2.69
CA LYS A 856 -25.64 -35.77 -3.32
C LYS A 856 -24.50 -36.24 -4.27
N GLU A 857 -23.96 -35.36 -5.04
CA GLU A 857 -22.86 -35.68 -5.96
C GLU A 857 -21.57 -36.05 -5.19
N ILE A 858 -21.22 -35.29 -4.13
CA ILE A 858 -20.08 -35.61 -3.27
C ILE A 858 -20.27 -36.97 -2.58
N ALA A 859 -21.47 -37.30 -2.12
CA ALA A 859 -21.80 -38.60 -1.52
C ALA A 859 -21.62 -39.76 -2.52
N GLN A 860 -21.79 -39.53 -3.81
CA GLN A 860 -21.53 -40.50 -4.90
C GLN A 860 -20.04 -40.56 -5.28
N ASN A 861 -19.14 -39.91 -4.54
CA ASN A 861 -17.70 -39.84 -4.79
C ASN A 861 -17.30 -39.10 -6.05
N HIS A 862 -18.12 -38.19 -6.57
CA HIS A 862 -17.67 -37.23 -7.60
C HIS A 862 -16.68 -36.26 -7.03
N LYS A 863 -15.72 -35.80 -7.88
CA LYS A 863 -14.77 -34.75 -7.53
C LYS A 863 -15.49 -33.44 -7.33
N LYS A 864 -14.95 -32.54 -6.49
CA LYS A 864 -15.61 -31.27 -6.10
C LYS A 864 -16.04 -30.43 -7.34
N ALA A 865 -15.18 -30.28 -8.35
CA ALA A 865 -15.53 -29.52 -9.55
C ALA A 865 -16.59 -30.22 -10.42
N GLU A 866 -16.58 -31.55 -10.46
CA GLU A 866 -17.61 -32.36 -11.13
C GLU A 866 -18.94 -32.27 -10.41
N ALA A 867 -18.92 -32.41 -9.07
CA ALA A 867 -20.11 -32.27 -8.22
C ALA A 867 -20.77 -30.89 -8.38
N LEU A 868 -19.96 -29.83 -8.39
CA LEU A 868 -20.46 -28.48 -8.62
C LEU A 868 -21.05 -28.33 -10.03
N ARG A 869 -20.38 -28.83 -11.05
CA ARG A 869 -20.90 -28.82 -12.41
C ARG A 869 -22.24 -29.50 -12.52
N ASN A 870 -22.37 -30.69 -11.95
CA ASN A 870 -23.63 -31.45 -11.99
C ASN A 870 -24.76 -30.72 -11.25
N ALA A 871 -24.48 -30.11 -10.10
CA ALA A 871 -25.43 -29.28 -9.36
C ALA A 871 -25.86 -28.03 -10.17
N GLN A 872 -24.96 -27.39 -10.86
CA GLN A 872 -25.28 -26.28 -11.76
C GLN A 872 -26.12 -26.70 -12.96
N LEU A 873 -25.83 -27.86 -13.56
CA LEU A 873 -26.62 -28.43 -14.67
C LEU A 873 -28.00 -28.82 -14.22
N TYR A 874 -28.16 -29.31 -12.96
CA TYR A 874 -29.46 -29.59 -12.38
C TYR A 874 -30.36 -28.36 -12.33
N LEU A 875 -29.86 -27.22 -11.87
CA LEU A 875 -30.63 -25.96 -11.92
C LEU A 875 -30.87 -25.50 -13.37
N LEU A 876 -29.85 -25.58 -14.23
CA LEU A 876 -29.95 -25.19 -15.65
C LEU A 876 -30.97 -26.03 -16.41
N SER A 877 -31.28 -27.29 -15.99
CA SER A 877 -32.33 -28.10 -16.60
C SER A 877 -33.70 -27.42 -16.50
N GLY A 878 -33.94 -26.69 -15.41
CA GLY A 878 -35.17 -25.98 -15.12
C GLY A 878 -36.29 -26.91 -14.70
N GLU A 879 -35.99 -28.19 -14.39
CA GLU A 879 -36.98 -29.18 -13.91
C GLU A 879 -37.62 -28.77 -12.59
N LEU A 880 -36.80 -28.23 -11.68
CA LEU A 880 -37.29 -27.72 -10.40
C LEU A 880 -38.10 -26.43 -10.57
N ASN A 881 -37.57 -25.48 -11.34
CA ASN A 881 -38.18 -24.19 -11.61
C ASN A 881 -37.66 -23.66 -12.93
N PRO A 882 -38.50 -23.38 -13.96
CA PRO A 882 -38.07 -22.90 -15.25
C PRO A 882 -37.25 -21.61 -15.21
N ARG A 883 -37.43 -20.75 -14.19
CA ARG A 883 -36.62 -19.52 -13.96
C ARG A 883 -35.17 -19.83 -13.68
N PHE A 884 -34.87 -21.00 -13.10
CA PHE A 884 -33.52 -21.39 -12.72
C PHE A 884 -32.64 -21.71 -13.94
N LYS A 885 -33.20 -21.78 -15.16
CA LYS A 885 -32.42 -21.84 -16.40
C LYS A 885 -31.53 -20.63 -16.61
N HIS A 886 -31.88 -19.46 -16.02
CA HIS A 886 -31.09 -18.25 -16.18
C HIS A 886 -29.80 -18.33 -15.35
N PRO A 887 -28.63 -17.92 -15.91
CA PRO A 887 -27.33 -18.02 -15.24
C PRO A 887 -27.23 -17.28 -13.90
N TYR A 888 -28.08 -16.27 -13.67
CA TYR A 888 -28.18 -15.60 -12.38
C TYR A 888 -28.31 -16.59 -11.20
N PHE A 889 -28.99 -17.73 -11.37
CA PHE A 889 -29.30 -18.66 -10.31
C PHE A 889 -28.23 -19.73 -10.06
N TRP A 890 -27.50 -20.18 -11.11
CA TRP A 890 -26.56 -21.29 -10.99
C TRP A 890 -25.11 -20.88 -11.23
N ALA A 891 -24.86 -19.83 -12.01
CA ALA A 891 -23.52 -19.50 -12.42
C ALA A 891 -22.64 -18.81 -11.36
N PRO A 892 -23.18 -18.09 -10.34
CA PRO A 892 -22.33 -17.41 -9.36
C PRO A 892 -21.52 -18.37 -8.47
N PHE A 893 -21.89 -19.61 -8.35
CA PHE A 893 -21.17 -20.60 -7.55
C PHE A 893 -19.84 -20.95 -8.21
N VAL A 894 -18.75 -20.63 -7.54
CA VAL A 894 -17.38 -20.83 -8.02
C VAL A 894 -16.58 -21.66 -7.02
N LEU A 895 -15.84 -22.63 -7.53
CA LEU A 895 -14.89 -23.42 -6.75
C LEU A 895 -13.49 -22.80 -6.92
N VAL A 896 -12.91 -22.36 -5.81
CA VAL A 896 -11.56 -21.77 -5.75
C VAL A 896 -10.62 -22.76 -5.06
N GLY A 897 -9.46 -23.04 -5.68
CA GLY A 897 -8.43 -23.92 -5.15
C GLY A 897 -8.51 -25.33 -5.71
N ASN A 898 -8.40 -26.35 -4.86
CA ASN A 898 -8.32 -27.74 -5.28
C ASN A 898 -9.66 -28.25 -5.87
N TRP A 899 -9.64 -28.60 -7.13
CA TRP A 899 -10.79 -29.10 -7.91
C TRP A 899 -11.05 -30.60 -7.81
N GLN A 900 -10.10 -31.37 -7.23
CA GLN A 900 -10.13 -32.83 -7.12
C GLN A 900 -10.97 -33.33 -5.94
#